data_d43c3c849f5939cb98f85e0b3aae2a91
#
_entry.id   d43c3c849f5939cb98f85e0b3aae2a91
#
_cell.length_a   1.000
_cell.length_b   1.000
_cell.length_c   1.000
_cell.angle_alpha   90.00
_cell.angle_beta   90.00
_cell.angle_gamma   90.00
#
_symmetry.space_group_name_H-M   'P 1'
#
loop_
_entity.id
_entity.type
_entity.pdbx_description
1 polymer ?
#
loop_
_entity_poly.entity_id
_entity_poly.type
_entity_poly.pdbx_seq_one_letter_code
_entity_poly.pdbx_strand_id
1 'polypeptide(L)'
;MYRTGDLVRWNTEGNLVFAGRADDQIKLRGFRIEPGEIETVLTEHHQVGQAVVIAREDQPGHPGDKRLIAYVVPALGNAVSVEVLRGFTRARLPEYMIPTSFVILDSLPLAPNSKLDRDALPAPDVIPITPSRAPRTPQEQILAELFAQMLGVSRLGVDDDFFALGGNSLLATRLIARVRAILGVELELRALFDASTVTGLAQRLVEAGPARLALTRCERPGVMPLSFAQRRLWFLHQMEGPSATYNIPLALRLSGQLDHEALWAAVGDVIARHETLRTIFPQIEGVPQQQILDASQACPTLRVTQTTAAELPEALTGAARYGFDLSTEVPVRAELFVVGPEEQVLLIVVHHIAGDGWSLDPLSQDLATAYAARCQGAAPGWAPLAVQYADYTLWQHHLLGDQTDPDSLFATQLAYWTHTLAGLPEQLTLPTDRPRPPVASYRGNYLTIWFDPTLHKGLMGLARRSGASLFMALQAGLAALLNRLGAGSDIPIGSPIAGRTDQALDDLVGFFVNTLVLRTDTSGNPTFRQLLARVRETALSAYAHQDVPFEYLVEVLNPARSLAHHPLFQVMLAFQNAPQGHFELPGLQVSARPEPTGTAKFDLFFTFLERYGEDDSPQGLEGFVEYASDLFDPTTIEALAARLICLLEAVVTDPDQPISRIDILTPTERYQL
;
A
#
# COMPACT_ATOMS: atom_id res chain seq x y z
N MET A 1 21.62 -42.79 -23.41
CA MET A 1 22.45 -41.71 -22.80
C MET A 1 21.84 -40.40 -23.26
N TYR A 2 21.31 -39.59 -22.33
CA TYR A 2 20.69 -38.31 -22.65
C TYR A 2 21.79 -37.25 -22.76
N ARG A 3 21.87 -36.49 -23.88
CA ARG A 3 22.77 -35.34 -24.03
C ARG A 3 22.07 -34.12 -23.47
N THR A 4 22.62 -33.54 -22.39
CA THR A 4 22.04 -32.33 -21.74
C THR A 4 22.30 -31.06 -22.52
N GLY A 5 23.27 -31.03 -23.43
CA GLY A 5 23.72 -29.86 -24.14
C GLY A 5 24.59 -28.89 -23.30
N ASP A 6 24.88 -29.24 -22.06
CA ASP A 6 25.70 -28.42 -21.18
C ASP A 6 27.20 -28.61 -21.48
N LEU A 7 27.93 -27.48 -21.58
CA LEU A 7 29.38 -27.43 -21.59
C LEU A 7 29.90 -27.25 -20.18
N VAL A 8 30.79 -28.15 -19.77
CA VAL A 8 31.41 -28.13 -18.44
C VAL A 8 32.94 -28.16 -18.57
N ARG A 9 33.63 -27.55 -17.63
CA ARG A 9 35.08 -27.60 -17.50
C ARG A 9 35.49 -28.10 -16.12
N TRP A 10 36.61 -28.74 -16.02
CA TRP A 10 37.22 -29.10 -14.75
C TRP A 10 37.86 -27.85 -14.11
N ASN A 11 37.63 -27.64 -12.81
CA ASN A 11 38.39 -26.70 -12.05
C ASN A 11 39.67 -27.35 -11.47
N THR A 12 40.53 -26.57 -10.83
CA THR A 12 41.77 -27.02 -10.20
C THR A 12 41.56 -28.00 -9.04
N GLU A 13 40.33 -28.09 -8.51
CA GLU A 13 39.96 -28.96 -7.40
C GLU A 13 39.33 -30.28 -7.87
N GLY A 14 39.25 -30.53 -9.20
CA GLY A 14 38.69 -31.74 -9.77
C GLY A 14 37.17 -31.76 -9.81
N ASN A 15 36.49 -30.64 -9.71
CA ASN A 15 35.04 -30.52 -9.85
C ASN A 15 34.67 -30.05 -11.26
N LEU A 16 33.53 -30.53 -11.78
CA LEU A 16 32.94 -30.04 -13.01
C LEU A 16 32.23 -28.70 -12.76
N VAL A 17 32.69 -27.64 -13.38
CA VAL A 17 32.09 -26.33 -13.33
C VAL A 17 31.35 -26.06 -14.63
N PHE A 18 30.11 -25.64 -14.56
CA PHE A 18 29.31 -25.26 -15.71
C PHE A 18 30.00 -24.11 -16.47
N ALA A 19 30.21 -24.26 -17.77
CA ALA A 19 30.92 -23.32 -18.61
C ALA A 19 30.01 -22.68 -19.69
N GLY A 20 28.79 -23.17 -19.82
CA GLY A 20 27.82 -22.70 -20.82
C GLY A 20 27.06 -23.84 -21.47
N ARG A 21 26.40 -23.53 -22.58
CA ARG A 21 25.63 -24.49 -23.40
C ARG A 21 26.19 -24.57 -24.81
N ALA A 22 26.01 -25.73 -25.43
CA ALA A 22 26.38 -26.00 -26.82
C ALA A 22 25.25 -25.63 -27.81
N ASP A 23 24.03 -25.39 -27.30
CA ASP A 23 22.85 -25.02 -28.05
C ASP A 23 22.45 -23.54 -27.70
N ASP A 24 21.61 -22.90 -28.55
CA ASP A 24 21.13 -21.53 -28.37
C ASP A 24 19.99 -21.40 -27.33
N GLN A 25 19.72 -22.47 -26.56
CA GLN A 25 18.68 -22.44 -25.56
C GLN A 25 19.01 -21.47 -24.42
N ILE A 26 18.03 -20.69 -24.03
CA ILE A 26 18.12 -19.68 -22.97
C ILE A 26 17.34 -20.17 -21.76
N LYS A 27 17.96 -20.08 -20.58
CA LYS A 27 17.24 -20.26 -19.32
C LYS A 27 16.90 -18.88 -18.80
N LEU A 28 15.62 -18.52 -18.85
CA LEU A 28 15.11 -17.20 -18.45
C LEU A 28 14.01 -17.41 -17.40
N ARG A 29 14.19 -16.86 -16.21
CA ARG A 29 13.19 -16.89 -15.11
C ARG A 29 12.63 -18.29 -14.82
N GLY A 30 13.49 -19.31 -14.89
CA GLY A 30 13.09 -20.72 -14.66
C GLY A 30 12.53 -21.44 -15.88
N PHE A 31 12.19 -20.76 -16.95
CA PHE A 31 11.71 -21.34 -18.21
C PHE A 31 12.88 -21.66 -19.15
N ARG A 32 12.74 -22.75 -19.90
CA ARG A 32 13.66 -23.12 -20.97
C ARG A 32 13.08 -22.64 -22.28
N ILE A 33 13.71 -21.65 -22.90
CA ILE A 33 13.23 -20.94 -24.08
C ILE A 33 14.14 -21.26 -25.26
N GLU A 34 13.52 -21.58 -26.38
CA GLU A 34 14.17 -21.74 -27.69
C GLU A 34 14.00 -20.44 -28.48
N PRO A 35 15.01 -19.59 -28.62
CA PRO A 35 14.89 -18.33 -29.39
C PRO A 35 14.40 -18.56 -30.83
N GLY A 36 14.83 -19.69 -31.46
CA GLY A 36 14.41 -20.06 -32.81
C GLY A 36 12.91 -20.29 -32.97
N GLU A 37 12.19 -20.68 -31.93
CA GLU A 37 10.73 -20.81 -31.97
C GLU A 37 10.08 -19.41 -32.08
N ILE A 38 10.59 -18.44 -31.33
CA ILE A 38 10.11 -17.05 -31.36
C ILE A 38 10.44 -16.40 -32.71
N GLU A 39 11.67 -16.65 -33.23
CA GLU A 39 12.13 -16.16 -34.54
C GLU A 39 11.27 -16.74 -35.66
N THR A 40 10.90 -18.00 -35.60
CA THR A 40 10.00 -18.65 -36.55
C THR A 40 8.63 -17.98 -36.57
N VAL A 41 8.02 -17.77 -35.39
CA VAL A 41 6.73 -17.10 -35.29
C VAL A 41 6.81 -15.67 -35.83
N LEU A 42 7.87 -14.93 -35.52
CA LEU A 42 8.05 -13.58 -36.03
C LEU A 42 8.17 -13.52 -37.54
N THR A 43 8.90 -14.48 -38.16
CA THR A 43 9.09 -14.54 -39.63
C THR A 43 7.86 -15.05 -40.38
N GLU A 44 6.86 -15.64 -39.72
CA GLU A 44 5.55 -15.92 -40.30
C GLU A 44 4.74 -14.64 -40.59
N HIS A 45 5.10 -13.52 -39.97
CA HIS A 45 4.41 -12.26 -40.23
C HIS A 45 4.81 -11.67 -41.59
N HIS A 46 3.85 -11.41 -42.44
CA HIS A 46 4.07 -10.99 -43.85
C HIS A 46 4.92 -9.72 -44.02
N GLN A 47 5.06 -8.90 -43.01
CA GLN A 47 5.89 -7.69 -43.00
C GLN A 47 7.30 -7.90 -42.49
N VAL A 48 7.64 -9.11 -41.99
CA VAL A 48 8.94 -9.45 -41.42
C VAL A 48 9.77 -10.23 -42.44
N GLY A 49 10.95 -9.74 -42.75
CA GLY A 49 11.91 -10.41 -43.63
C GLY A 49 12.88 -11.31 -42.85
N GLN A 50 13.40 -10.83 -41.76
CA GLN A 50 14.29 -11.57 -40.85
C GLN A 50 13.99 -11.20 -39.42
N ALA A 51 14.19 -12.17 -38.48
CA ALA A 51 14.10 -11.90 -37.06
C ALA A 51 15.20 -12.69 -36.31
N VAL A 52 15.75 -12.09 -35.26
CA VAL A 52 16.70 -12.71 -34.34
C VAL A 52 16.27 -12.36 -32.92
N VAL A 53 16.29 -13.35 -32.04
CA VAL A 53 15.94 -13.18 -30.63
C VAL A 53 17.13 -13.54 -29.74
N ILE A 54 17.53 -12.62 -28.87
CA ILE A 54 18.61 -12.86 -27.91
C ILE A 54 18.18 -12.48 -26.50
N ALA A 55 18.84 -13.07 -25.50
CA ALA A 55 18.74 -12.60 -24.13
C ALA A 55 19.91 -11.67 -23.80
N ARG A 56 19.63 -10.46 -23.34
CA ARG A 56 20.63 -9.46 -22.93
C ARG A 56 20.44 -9.02 -21.49
N GLU A 57 21.54 -8.61 -20.88
CA GLU A 57 21.63 -7.95 -19.57
C GLU A 57 22.02 -6.49 -19.83
N ASP A 58 21.07 -5.62 -20.12
CA ASP A 58 21.39 -4.26 -20.59
C ASP A 58 21.07 -3.15 -19.58
N GLN A 59 20.70 -3.46 -18.33
CA GLN A 59 20.48 -2.42 -17.31
C GLN A 59 21.69 -2.26 -16.40
N PRO A 60 22.32 -1.06 -16.35
CA PRO A 60 23.34 -0.74 -15.35
C PRO A 60 22.72 -0.75 -13.95
N GLY A 61 23.16 -1.68 -13.09
CA GLY A 61 22.71 -1.77 -11.69
C GLY A 61 22.01 -3.06 -11.29
N HIS A 62 21.63 -3.92 -12.25
CA HIS A 62 20.99 -5.21 -11.95
C HIS A 62 21.71 -6.37 -12.66
N PRO A 63 22.85 -6.85 -12.14
CA PRO A 63 23.54 -8.00 -12.71
C PRO A 63 22.69 -9.27 -12.52
N GLY A 64 22.28 -9.87 -13.65
CA GLY A 64 21.55 -11.16 -13.68
C GLY A 64 20.15 -11.13 -14.32
N ASP A 65 19.56 -9.97 -14.57
CA ASP A 65 18.25 -9.85 -15.24
C ASP A 65 18.41 -9.89 -16.77
N LYS A 66 18.24 -11.11 -17.34
CA LYS A 66 18.22 -11.32 -18.80
C LYS A 66 16.82 -11.06 -19.33
N ARG A 67 16.73 -10.32 -20.46
CA ARG A 67 15.48 -10.04 -21.16
C ARG A 67 15.54 -10.54 -22.61
N LEU A 68 14.40 -11.05 -23.12
CA LEU A 68 14.28 -11.41 -24.53
C LEU A 68 14.09 -10.16 -25.36
N ILE A 69 14.98 -9.95 -26.33
CA ILE A 69 14.92 -8.85 -27.29
C ILE A 69 14.83 -9.42 -28.69
N ALA A 70 13.84 -9.02 -29.45
CA ALA A 70 13.68 -9.39 -30.85
C ALA A 70 14.21 -8.26 -31.75
N TYR A 71 15.16 -8.57 -32.59
CA TYR A 71 15.65 -7.73 -33.67
C TYR A 71 14.99 -8.17 -34.96
N VAL A 72 14.28 -7.23 -35.59
CA VAL A 72 13.44 -7.52 -36.75
C VAL A 72 13.86 -6.67 -37.97
N VAL A 73 14.08 -7.30 -39.08
CA VAL A 73 14.28 -6.62 -40.36
C VAL A 73 12.98 -6.74 -41.15
N PRO A 74 12.35 -5.61 -41.55
CA PRO A 74 11.14 -5.63 -42.36
C PRO A 74 11.36 -6.31 -43.74
N ALA A 75 10.32 -6.92 -44.28
CA ALA A 75 10.33 -7.38 -45.68
C ALA A 75 10.41 -6.20 -46.64
N LEU A 76 11.10 -6.37 -47.76
CA LEU A 76 11.35 -5.32 -48.74
C LEU A 76 10.05 -4.56 -49.10
N GLY A 77 10.07 -3.24 -48.92
CA GLY A 77 8.95 -2.36 -49.23
C GLY A 77 7.85 -2.26 -48.16
N ASN A 78 8.02 -2.91 -47.01
CA ASN A 78 7.06 -2.87 -45.89
C ASN A 78 7.62 -2.08 -44.71
N ALA A 79 6.73 -1.39 -44.00
CA ALA A 79 6.99 -0.87 -42.63
C ALA A 79 6.23 -1.73 -41.64
N VAL A 80 6.91 -2.13 -40.57
CA VAL A 80 6.29 -2.91 -39.48
C VAL A 80 6.33 -2.10 -38.20
N SER A 81 5.24 -2.09 -37.42
CA SER A 81 5.21 -1.45 -36.10
C SER A 81 5.44 -2.46 -34.99
N VAL A 82 6.07 -2.01 -33.91
CA VAL A 82 6.33 -2.80 -32.72
C VAL A 82 5.02 -3.34 -32.10
N GLU A 83 3.95 -2.52 -32.11
CA GLU A 83 2.63 -2.93 -31.58
C GLU A 83 2.02 -4.09 -32.36
N VAL A 84 2.14 -4.06 -33.68
CA VAL A 84 1.66 -5.14 -34.56
C VAL A 84 2.41 -6.43 -34.28
N LEU A 85 3.76 -6.38 -34.14
CA LEU A 85 4.58 -7.55 -33.80
C LEU A 85 4.26 -8.11 -32.43
N ARG A 86 4.08 -7.23 -31.44
CA ARG A 86 3.71 -7.62 -30.09
C ARG A 86 2.33 -8.27 -30.04
N GLY A 87 1.35 -7.73 -30.74
CA GLY A 87 0.02 -8.35 -30.89
C GLY A 87 0.08 -9.71 -31.58
N PHE A 88 0.91 -9.84 -32.63
CA PHE A 88 1.06 -11.07 -33.39
C PHE A 88 1.73 -12.19 -32.59
N THR A 89 2.78 -11.87 -31.81
CA THR A 89 3.46 -12.83 -30.93
C THR A 89 2.59 -13.24 -29.76
N ARG A 90 1.85 -12.29 -29.14
CA ARG A 90 0.89 -12.60 -28.03
C ARG A 90 -0.21 -13.57 -28.44
N ALA A 91 -0.63 -13.57 -29.68
CA ALA A 91 -1.66 -14.47 -30.20
C ALA A 91 -1.16 -15.90 -30.44
N ARG A 92 0.17 -16.16 -30.44
CA ARG A 92 0.79 -17.41 -30.90
C ARG A 92 1.78 -18.04 -29.92
N LEU A 93 2.37 -17.25 -29.04
CA LEU A 93 3.39 -17.70 -28.09
C LEU A 93 2.90 -17.58 -26.64
N PRO A 94 3.34 -18.46 -25.75
CA PRO A 94 3.17 -18.32 -24.31
C PRO A 94 3.81 -17.01 -23.81
N GLU A 95 3.30 -16.46 -22.75
CA GLU A 95 3.70 -15.12 -22.25
C GLU A 95 5.20 -15.03 -21.93
N TYR A 96 5.81 -16.09 -21.40
CA TYR A 96 7.23 -16.17 -21.08
C TYR A 96 8.17 -16.19 -22.32
N MET A 97 7.62 -16.41 -23.53
CA MET A 97 8.34 -16.38 -24.81
C MET A 97 8.14 -15.08 -25.59
N ILE A 98 7.34 -14.16 -25.10
CA ILE A 98 7.10 -12.89 -25.79
C ILE A 98 8.28 -11.94 -25.53
N PRO A 99 8.97 -11.43 -26.58
CA PRO A 99 10.06 -10.50 -26.41
C PRO A 99 9.60 -9.24 -25.66
N THR A 100 10.37 -8.81 -24.65
CA THR A 100 10.11 -7.58 -23.92
C THR A 100 10.33 -6.33 -24.78
N SER A 101 11.27 -6.41 -25.72
CA SER A 101 11.59 -5.32 -26.66
C SER A 101 11.71 -5.84 -28.08
N PHE A 102 11.24 -5.03 -29.03
CA PHE A 102 11.39 -5.26 -30.47
C PHE A 102 12.19 -4.10 -31.07
N VAL A 103 13.33 -4.41 -31.68
CA VAL A 103 14.21 -3.43 -32.34
C VAL A 103 14.11 -3.64 -33.86
N ILE A 104 13.69 -2.62 -34.57
CA ILE A 104 13.59 -2.69 -36.02
C ILE A 104 14.92 -2.21 -36.62
N LEU A 105 15.53 -3.03 -37.47
CA LEU A 105 16.80 -2.77 -38.11
C LEU A 105 16.64 -2.77 -39.65
N ASP A 106 17.46 -2.00 -40.35
CA ASP A 106 17.53 -2.05 -41.79
C ASP A 106 18.20 -3.35 -42.28
N SER A 107 19.15 -3.89 -41.52
CA SER A 107 19.80 -5.18 -41.75
C SER A 107 20.43 -5.72 -40.49
N LEU A 108 20.55 -7.06 -40.35
CA LEU A 108 21.25 -7.70 -39.27
C LEU A 108 22.76 -7.52 -39.44
N PRO A 109 23.51 -7.15 -38.36
CA PRO A 109 24.96 -7.08 -38.39
C PRO A 109 25.58 -8.49 -38.56
N LEU A 110 26.48 -8.64 -39.51
CA LEU A 110 27.17 -9.92 -39.77
C LEU A 110 28.66 -9.77 -39.53
N ALA A 111 29.25 -10.74 -38.84
CA ALA A 111 30.67 -10.89 -38.67
C ALA A 111 31.36 -11.29 -40.01
N PRO A 112 32.70 -11.16 -40.15
CA PRO A 112 33.42 -11.51 -41.38
C PRO A 112 33.21 -12.96 -41.89
N ASN A 113 32.76 -13.87 -41.05
CA ASN A 113 32.43 -15.24 -41.38
C ASN A 113 30.94 -15.43 -41.75
N SER A 114 30.23 -14.36 -42.08
CA SER A 114 28.80 -14.33 -42.43
C SER A 114 27.85 -14.87 -41.35
N LYS A 115 28.29 -14.98 -40.10
CA LYS A 115 27.43 -15.28 -38.93
C LYS A 115 26.95 -13.98 -38.30
N LEU A 116 25.83 -14.05 -37.61
CA LEU A 116 25.30 -12.93 -36.86
C LEU A 116 26.34 -12.43 -35.83
N ASP A 117 26.62 -11.15 -35.86
CA ASP A 117 27.44 -10.46 -34.85
C ASP A 117 26.54 -9.98 -33.71
N ARG A 118 26.44 -10.81 -32.64
CA ARG A 118 25.59 -10.51 -31.51
C ARG A 118 26.05 -9.28 -30.70
N ASP A 119 27.34 -9.02 -30.71
CA ASP A 119 27.94 -7.88 -29.96
C ASP A 119 27.71 -6.55 -30.68
N ALA A 120 27.55 -6.59 -31.99
CA ALA A 120 27.23 -5.43 -32.82
C ALA A 120 25.74 -5.09 -32.89
N LEU A 121 24.86 -5.93 -32.31
CA LEU A 121 23.43 -5.59 -32.19
C LEU A 121 23.26 -4.39 -31.24
N PRO A 122 22.53 -3.32 -31.65
CA PRO A 122 22.34 -2.15 -30.79
C PRO A 122 21.64 -2.55 -29.49
N ALA A 123 21.96 -1.88 -28.39
CA ALA A 123 21.14 -1.99 -27.19
C ALA A 123 19.70 -1.61 -27.57
N PRO A 124 18.67 -2.32 -27.05
CA PRO A 124 17.33 -1.81 -27.22
C PRO A 124 17.33 -0.43 -26.57
N ASP A 125 16.99 0.58 -27.31
CA ASP A 125 16.59 1.81 -26.68
C ASP A 125 15.53 1.39 -25.66
N VAL A 126 15.74 1.74 -24.38
CA VAL A 126 14.67 1.69 -23.39
C VAL A 126 13.53 2.38 -24.08
N ILE A 127 12.50 1.63 -24.48
CA ILE A 127 11.41 2.21 -25.25
C ILE A 127 10.94 3.37 -24.40
N PRO A 128 11.13 4.63 -24.81
CA PRO A 128 10.33 5.67 -24.26
C PRO A 128 8.92 5.16 -24.59
N ILE A 129 8.07 5.00 -23.58
CA ILE A 129 6.64 5.10 -23.83
C ILE A 129 6.55 6.33 -24.69
N THR A 130 6.29 6.16 -26.02
CA THR A 130 6.27 7.30 -26.92
C THR A 130 5.13 8.12 -26.35
N PRO A 131 5.39 9.30 -25.76
CA PRO A 131 4.35 10.01 -25.08
C PRO A 131 3.24 10.20 -26.10
N SER A 132 2.02 9.76 -25.77
CA SER A 132 0.91 9.73 -26.72
C SER A 132 0.76 11.08 -27.41
N ARG A 133 1.01 12.17 -26.69
CA ARG A 133 1.05 13.55 -27.21
C ARG A 133 1.79 14.44 -26.20
N ALA A 134 2.61 15.36 -26.68
CA ALA A 134 3.27 16.35 -25.81
C ALA A 134 2.28 17.40 -25.30
N PRO A 135 2.50 17.96 -24.09
CA PRO A 135 1.72 19.06 -23.54
C PRO A 135 1.67 20.28 -24.49
N ARG A 136 0.51 20.90 -24.59
CA ARG A 136 0.27 22.09 -25.44
C ARG A 136 -0.03 23.35 -24.65
N THR A 137 -0.45 23.21 -23.38
CA THR A 137 -0.76 24.32 -22.49
C THR A 137 0.12 24.27 -21.24
N PRO A 138 0.33 25.42 -20.56
CA PRO A 138 1.06 25.42 -19.28
C PRO A 138 0.44 24.48 -18.24
N GLN A 139 -0.88 24.35 -18.21
CA GLN A 139 -1.58 23.45 -17.28
C GLN A 139 -1.28 21.98 -17.64
N GLU A 140 -1.36 21.60 -18.93
CA GLU A 140 -0.97 20.25 -19.38
C GLU A 140 0.49 19.94 -19.03
N GLN A 141 1.40 20.92 -19.15
CA GLN A 141 2.81 20.74 -18.82
C GLN A 141 2.99 20.45 -17.32
N ILE A 142 2.40 21.27 -16.46
CA ILE A 142 2.47 21.09 -15.00
C ILE A 142 1.86 19.76 -14.59
N LEU A 143 0.67 19.41 -15.10
CA LEU A 143 0.03 18.14 -14.80
C LEU A 143 0.86 16.95 -15.27
N ALA A 144 1.46 17.00 -16.47
CA ALA A 144 2.32 15.93 -16.97
C ALA A 144 3.56 15.72 -16.09
N GLU A 145 4.17 16.80 -15.63
CA GLU A 145 5.29 16.74 -14.68
C GLU A 145 4.87 16.14 -13.33
N LEU A 146 3.71 16.53 -12.81
CA LEU A 146 3.17 15.97 -11.57
C LEU A 146 2.83 14.49 -11.69
N PHE A 147 2.18 14.07 -12.79
CA PHE A 147 1.92 12.66 -13.07
C PHE A 147 3.22 11.85 -13.14
N ALA A 148 4.22 12.36 -13.89
CA ALA A 148 5.51 11.71 -14.03
C ALA A 148 6.22 11.54 -12.67
N GLN A 149 6.21 12.58 -11.83
CA GLN A 149 6.78 12.53 -10.47
C GLN A 149 6.05 11.53 -9.57
N MET A 150 4.71 11.48 -9.62
CA MET A 150 3.92 10.56 -8.80
C MET A 150 4.10 9.10 -9.20
N LEU A 151 4.27 8.86 -10.50
CA LEU A 151 4.41 7.52 -11.07
C LEU A 151 5.86 7.05 -11.17
N GLY A 152 6.83 7.91 -10.84
CA GLY A 152 8.26 7.58 -10.94
C GLY A 152 8.75 7.37 -12.38
N VAL A 153 8.05 7.91 -13.39
CA VAL A 153 8.43 7.78 -14.81
C VAL A 153 9.13 9.03 -15.32
N SER A 154 10.09 8.86 -16.24
CA SER A 154 10.91 9.97 -16.75
C SER A 154 10.15 10.92 -17.68
N ARG A 155 9.14 10.43 -18.41
CA ARG A 155 8.29 11.20 -19.33
C ARG A 155 6.92 10.54 -19.46
N LEU A 156 5.90 11.37 -19.67
CA LEU A 156 4.50 10.97 -19.82
C LEU A 156 3.82 11.84 -20.89
N GLY A 157 3.00 11.25 -21.74
CA GLY A 157 2.15 11.97 -22.69
C GLY A 157 0.83 12.40 -22.04
N VAL A 158 0.21 13.43 -22.62
CA VAL A 158 -1.01 14.01 -22.03
C VAL A 158 -2.25 13.11 -22.14
N ASP A 159 -2.21 12.08 -22.98
CA ASP A 159 -3.30 11.12 -23.16
C ASP A 159 -3.01 9.77 -22.50
N ASP A 160 -1.89 9.65 -21.76
CA ASP A 160 -1.55 8.46 -21.00
C ASP A 160 -2.40 8.37 -19.73
N ASP A 161 -2.91 7.17 -19.43
CA ASP A 161 -3.81 6.92 -18.31
C ASP A 161 -3.02 6.70 -17.01
N PHE A 162 -3.32 7.49 -15.96
CA PHE A 162 -2.67 7.46 -14.67
C PHE A 162 -2.70 6.08 -14.00
N PHE A 163 -3.86 5.42 -14.02
CA PHE A 163 -4.04 4.11 -13.38
C PHE A 163 -3.43 2.98 -14.22
N ALA A 164 -3.38 3.14 -15.56
CA ALA A 164 -2.71 2.19 -16.43
C ALA A 164 -1.18 2.18 -16.24
N LEU A 165 -0.62 3.31 -15.80
CA LEU A 165 0.81 3.47 -15.52
C LEU A 165 1.20 3.15 -14.07
N GLY A 166 0.30 2.54 -13.30
CA GLY A 166 0.58 2.11 -11.92
C GLY A 166 0.05 3.04 -10.83
N GLY A 167 -0.72 4.07 -11.20
CA GLY A 167 -1.39 4.94 -10.24
C GLY A 167 -2.41 4.18 -9.39
N ASN A 168 -2.48 4.51 -8.13
CA ASN A 168 -3.45 3.97 -7.16
C ASN A 168 -4.16 5.10 -6.40
N SER A 169 -5.12 4.76 -5.53
CA SER A 169 -5.91 5.76 -4.81
C SER A 169 -5.08 6.66 -3.91
N LEU A 170 -3.99 6.17 -3.32
CA LEU A 170 -3.10 6.98 -2.49
C LEU A 170 -2.31 7.98 -3.33
N LEU A 171 -1.70 7.52 -4.43
CA LEU A 171 -1.00 8.38 -5.38
C LEU A 171 -1.95 9.41 -6.01
N ALA A 172 -3.20 9.01 -6.27
CA ALA A 172 -4.26 9.91 -6.74
C ALA A 172 -4.55 11.03 -5.74
N THR A 173 -4.68 10.72 -4.45
CA THR A 173 -4.88 11.71 -3.38
C THR A 173 -3.67 12.66 -3.28
N ARG A 174 -2.45 12.14 -3.33
CA ARG A 174 -1.22 12.95 -3.34
C ARG A 174 -1.11 13.83 -4.57
N LEU A 175 -1.50 13.32 -5.74
CA LEU A 175 -1.53 14.11 -6.98
C LEU A 175 -2.50 15.29 -6.85
N ILE A 176 -3.72 15.07 -6.37
CA ILE A 176 -4.71 16.13 -6.15
C ILE A 176 -4.19 17.17 -5.14
N ALA A 177 -3.52 16.74 -4.07
CA ALA A 177 -2.91 17.66 -3.10
C ALA A 177 -1.82 18.52 -3.76
N ARG A 178 -0.98 17.97 -4.64
CA ARG A 178 0.04 18.74 -5.38
C ARG A 178 -0.55 19.66 -6.44
N VAL A 179 -1.60 19.23 -7.13
CA VAL A 179 -2.36 20.09 -8.05
C VAL A 179 -2.91 21.30 -7.31
N ARG A 180 -3.49 21.09 -6.13
CA ARG A 180 -3.98 22.16 -5.25
C ARG A 180 -2.86 23.13 -4.87
N ALA A 181 -1.73 22.61 -4.42
CA ALA A 181 -0.61 23.45 -3.95
C ALA A 181 0.01 24.29 -5.07
N ILE A 182 0.11 23.74 -6.29
CA ILE A 182 0.81 24.39 -7.41
C ILE A 182 -0.13 25.25 -8.25
N LEU A 183 -1.35 24.76 -8.53
CA LEU A 183 -2.30 25.46 -9.41
C LEU A 183 -3.32 26.32 -8.63
N GLY A 184 -3.39 26.22 -7.30
CA GLY A 184 -4.28 27.00 -6.46
C GLY A 184 -5.77 26.70 -6.67
N VAL A 185 -6.10 25.47 -7.10
CA VAL A 185 -7.47 25.02 -7.37
C VAL A 185 -7.80 23.77 -6.59
N GLU A 186 -9.07 23.62 -6.20
CA GLU A 186 -9.58 22.43 -5.53
C GLU A 186 -10.19 21.48 -6.56
N LEU A 187 -9.61 20.28 -6.67
CA LEU A 187 -10.17 19.20 -7.44
C LEU A 187 -10.61 18.08 -6.50
N GLU A 188 -11.77 17.50 -6.76
CA GLU A 188 -12.19 16.29 -6.10
C GLU A 188 -11.40 15.09 -6.62
N LEU A 189 -11.14 14.10 -5.76
CA LEU A 189 -10.49 12.86 -6.16
C LEU A 189 -11.25 12.14 -7.30
N ARG A 190 -12.59 12.26 -7.32
CA ARG A 190 -13.45 11.74 -8.38
C ARG A 190 -13.05 12.26 -9.77
N ALA A 191 -12.61 13.51 -9.88
CA ALA A 191 -12.22 14.11 -11.16
C ALA A 191 -11.10 13.31 -11.85
N LEU A 192 -10.13 12.79 -11.07
CA LEU A 192 -9.06 11.94 -11.60
C LEU A 192 -9.56 10.53 -11.99
N PHE A 193 -10.51 9.96 -11.26
CA PHE A 193 -11.11 8.68 -11.63
C PHE A 193 -11.98 8.74 -12.89
N ASP A 194 -12.65 9.87 -13.12
CA ASP A 194 -13.50 10.09 -14.29
C ASP A 194 -12.71 10.60 -15.50
N ALA A 195 -11.54 11.22 -15.27
CA ALA A 195 -10.66 11.79 -16.29
C ALA A 195 -9.19 11.49 -15.94
N SER A 196 -8.79 10.24 -16.12
CA SER A 196 -7.51 9.68 -15.66
C SER A 196 -6.29 10.07 -16.50
N THR A 197 -6.45 10.95 -17.49
CA THR A 197 -5.37 11.47 -18.33
C THR A 197 -5.06 12.93 -18.03
N VAL A 198 -3.86 13.40 -18.35
CA VAL A 198 -3.49 14.82 -18.21
C VAL A 198 -4.45 15.74 -18.97
N THR A 199 -4.80 15.38 -20.21
CA THR A 199 -5.77 16.15 -21.03
C THR A 199 -7.13 16.21 -20.35
N GLY A 200 -7.64 15.09 -19.88
CA GLY A 200 -8.96 15.03 -19.24
C GLY A 200 -8.97 15.81 -17.92
N LEU A 201 -7.92 15.70 -17.11
CA LEU A 201 -7.81 16.43 -15.85
C LEU A 201 -7.63 17.94 -16.06
N ALA A 202 -6.88 18.35 -17.08
CA ALA A 202 -6.72 19.75 -17.46
C ALA A 202 -8.06 20.43 -17.80
N GLN A 203 -8.98 19.70 -18.43
CA GLN A 203 -10.33 20.21 -18.71
C GLN A 203 -11.13 20.44 -17.41
N ARG A 204 -10.96 19.58 -16.38
CA ARG A 204 -11.63 19.71 -15.08
C ARG A 204 -11.10 20.92 -14.26
N LEU A 205 -9.86 21.36 -14.50
CA LEU A 205 -9.32 22.55 -13.85
C LEU A 205 -10.14 23.83 -14.13
N VAL A 206 -10.79 23.91 -15.29
CA VAL A 206 -11.59 25.09 -15.66
C VAL A 206 -12.84 25.24 -14.79
N GLU A 207 -13.39 24.11 -14.31
CA GLU A 207 -14.58 24.08 -13.47
C GLU A 207 -14.25 24.04 -11.98
N ALA A 208 -12.96 23.95 -11.63
CA ALA A 208 -12.50 23.80 -10.25
C ALA A 208 -12.66 25.09 -9.45
N GLY A 209 -13.05 24.95 -8.20
CA GLY A 209 -13.11 26.06 -7.23
C GLY A 209 -11.72 26.49 -6.74
N PRO A 210 -11.66 27.57 -5.93
CA PRO A 210 -10.41 27.97 -5.29
C PRO A 210 -9.93 26.91 -4.31
N ALA A 211 -8.60 26.77 -4.19
CA ALA A 211 -7.99 25.83 -3.26
C ALA A 211 -8.44 26.12 -1.80
N ARG A 212 -8.60 25.04 -1.03
CA ARG A 212 -8.79 25.13 0.43
C ARG A 212 -7.58 25.81 1.09
N LEU A 213 -7.76 26.23 2.35
CA LEU A 213 -6.69 26.84 3.14
C LEU A 213 -5.46 25.92 3.19
N ALA A 214 -4.29 26.46 2.81
CA ALA A 214 -3.03 25.73 2.87
C ALA A 214 -2.61 25.46 4.33
N LEU A 215 -2.03 24.30 4.59
CA LEU A 215 -1.45 23.99 5.88
C LEU A 215 -0.11 24.71 6.04
N THR A 216 -0.03 25.56 7.03
CA THR A 216 1.18 26.33 7.37
C THR A 216 1.38 26.35 8.87
N ARG A 217 2.58 26.74 9.32
CA ARG A 217 2.81 26.99 10.75
C ARG A 217 1.86 28.04 11.27
N CYS A 218 1.25 27.77 12.42
CA CYS A 218 0.32 28.64 13.07
C CYS A 218 0.87 29.16 14.41
N GLU A 219 0.45 30.35 14.81
CA GLU A 219 0.64 30.80 16.19
C GLU A 219 -0.16 29.89 17.13
N ARG A 220 0.51 29.40 18.16
CA ARG A 220 -0.07 28.40 19.06
C ARG A 220 -0.80 29.09 20.22
N PRO A 221 -2.05 28.68 20.51
CA PRO A 221 -2.76 29.19 21.67
C PRO A 221 -2.13 28.70 22.96
N GLY A 222 -2.37 29.41 24.08
CA GLY A 222 -1.87 28.98 25.41
C GLY A 222 -2.42 27.64 25.87
N VAL A 223 -3.62 27.26 25.39
CA VAL A 223 -4.23 25.92 25.56
C VAL A 223 -4.30 25.27 24.20
N MET A 224 -3.47 24.25 23.97
CA MET A 224 -3.40 23.56 22.69
C MET A 224 -4.47 22.45 22.64
N PRO A 225 -5.49 22.53 21.75
CA PRO A 225 -6.54 21.52 21.70
C PRO A 225 -5.99 20.18 21.17
N LEU A 226 -6.70 19.10 21.47
CA LEU A 226 -6.49 17.82 20.80
C LEU A 226 -7.06 17.87 19.38
N SER A 227 -6.45 17.15 18.43
CA SER A 227 -7.12 16.83 17.17
C SER A 227 -8.35 15.96 17.45
N PHE A 228 -9.28 15.88 16.51
CA PHE A 228 -10.46 15.04 16.68
C PHE A 228 -10.08 13.56 16.90
N ALA A 229 -9.09 13.05 16.17
CA ALA A 229 -8.60 11.69 16.33
C ALA A 229 -7.96 11.47 17.70
N GLN A 230 -7.13 12.40 18.18
CA GLN A 230 -6.54 12.33 19.53
C GLN A 230 -7.60 12.38 20.61
N ARG A 231 -8.63 13.20 20.46
CA ARG A 231 -9.72 13.34 21.43
C ARG A 231 -10.42 12.00 21.70
N ARG A 232 -10.66 11.21 20.65
CA ARG A 232 -11.24 9.86 20.81
C ARG A 232 -10.34 8.94 21.61
N LEU A 233 -9.06 8.79 21.24
CA LEU A 233 -8.16 7.89 21.93
C LEU A 233 -7.93 8.32 23.37
N TRP A 234 -7.88 9.62 23.61
CA TRP A 234 -7.83 10.16 24.96
C TRP A 234 -9.09 9.79 25.77
N PHE A 235 -10.28 9.90 25.17
CA PHE A 235 -11.54 9.54 25.84
C PHE A 235 -11.61 8.04 26.16
N LEU A 236 -11.21 7.18 25.20
CA LEU A 236 -11.13 5.74 25.44
C LEU A 236 -10.14 5.39 26.55
N HIS A 237 -8.99 6.05 26.55
CA HIS A 237 -8.01 5.89 27.63
C HIS A 237 -8.58 6.28 29.01
N GLN A 238 -9.38 7.33 29.10
CA GLN A 238 -10.04 7.71 30.35
C GLN A 238 -11.09 6.68 30.81
N MET A 239 -11.76 6.01 29.87
CA MET A 239 -12.79 5.00 30.20
C MET A 239 -12.19 3.63 30.57
N GLU A 240 -11.19 3.19 29.83
CA GLU A 240 -10.64 1.83 29.91
C GLU A 240 -9.35 1.75 30.75
N GLY A 241 -8.70 2.88 31.00
CA GLY A 241 -7.36 2.94 31.59
C GLY A 241 -6.25 2.61 30.61
N PRO A 242 -4.99 2.51 31.09
CA PRO A 242 -3.85 2.13 30.27
C PRO A 242 -4.04 0.78 29.59
N SER A 243 -3.96 0.74 28.26
CA SER A 243 -4.21 -0.44 27.44
C SER A 243 -3.22 -0.55 26.28
N ALA A 244 -2.90 -1.76 25.87
CA ALA A 244 -2.07 -2.04 24.71
C ALA A 244 -2.83 -2.01 23.37
N THR A 245 -4.16 -1.88 23.40
CA THR A 245 -5.04 -2.02 22.23
C THR A 245 -4.68 -1.04 21.10
N TYR A 246 -4.16 0.12 21.47
CA TYR A 246 -3.76 1.17 20.53
C TYR A 246 -2.24 1.33 20.41
N ASN A 247 -1.47 0.30 20.74
CA ASN A 247 -0.03 0.30 20.49
C ASN A 247 0.28 -0.10 19.05
N ILE A 248 1.31 0.53 18.49
CA ILE A 248 1.91 0.22 17.19
C ILE A 248 3.35 -0.25 17.47
N PRO A 249 3.59 -1.55 17.61
CA PRO A 249 4.92 -2.08 17.79
C PRO A 249 5.64 -2.19 16.45
N LEU A 250 6.87 -1.70 16.39
CA LEU A 250 7.81 -1.84 15.28
C LEU A 250 9.04 -2.58 15.78
N ALA A 251 9.21 -3.84 15.40
CA ALA A 251 10.39 -4.63 15.71
C ALA A 251 11.35 -4.66 14.53
N LEU A 252 12.55 -4.16 14.74
CA LEU A 252 13.64 -4.12 13.78
C LEU A 252 14.72 -5.12 14.21
N ARG A 253 14.88 -6.21 13.48
CA ARG A 253 16.01 -7.13 13.67
C ARG A 253 17.24 -6.53 13.01
N LEU A 254 18.30 -6.36 13.81
CA LEU A 254 19.56 -5.76 13.44
C LEU A 254 20.65 -6.83 13.48
N SER A 255 21.28 -7.11 12.34
CA SER A 255 22.39 -8.06 12.24
C SER A 255 23.66 -7.32 11.84
N GLY A 256 24.71 -7.40 12.66
CA GLY A 256 25.98 -6.73 12.51
C GLY A 256 26.42 -5.99 13.77
N GLN A 257 27.44 -5.15 13.63
CA GLN A 257 28.02 -4.37 14.75
C GLN A 257 27.21 -3.09 14.98
N LEU A 258 26.35 -3.11 16.00
CA LEU A 258 25.52 -1.96 16.38
C LEU A 258 26.27 -1.03 17.34
N ASP A 259 26.29 0.26 17.01
CA ASP A 259 26.72 1.31 17.95
C ASP A 259 25.53 1.74 18.81
N HIS A 260 25.52 1.29 20.08
CA HIS A 260 24.44 1.56 21.02
C HIS A 260 24.31 3.03 21.40
N GLU A 261 25.44 3.77 21.48
CA GLU A 261 25.42 5.20 21.83
C GLU A 261 24.87 6.01 20.66
N ALA A 262 25.28 5.70 19.43
CA ALA A 262 24.77 6.31 18.21
C ALA A 262 23.27 6.02 18.04
N LEU A 263 22.82 4.78 18.26
CA LEU A 263 21.40 4.42 18.19
C LEU A 263 20.56 5.21 19.22
N TRP A 264 21.04 5.29 20.44
CA TRP A 264 20.35 6.02 21.48
C TRP A 264 20.23 7.51 21.17
N ALA A 265 21.33 8.13 20.72
CA ALA A 265 21.31 9.53 20.28
C ALA A 265 20.37 9.74 19.09
N ALA A 266 20.32 8.79 18.13
CA ALA A 266 19.44 8.86 16.98
C ALA A 266 17.94 8.80 17.37
N VAL A 267 17.58 7.92 18.30
CA VAL A 267 16.20 7.89 18.84
C VAL A 267 15.84 9.22 19.49
N GLY A 268 16.75 9.81 20.25
CA GLY A 268 16.57 11.13 20.85
C GLY A 268 16.37 12.23 19.80
N ASP A 269 17.14 12.22 18.72
CA ASP A 269 17.03 13.18 17.61
C ASP A 269 15.67 13.09 16.91
N VAL A 270 15.16 11.87 16.68
CA VAL A 270 13.84 11.65 16.08
C VAL A 270 12.72 12.18 16.99
N ILE A 271 12.80 11.93 18.29
CA ILE A 271 11.83 12.44 19.26
C ILE A 271 11.90 13.97 19.35
N ALA A 272 13.09 14.55 19.27
CA ALA A 272 13.26 16.00 19.23
C ALA A 272 12.64 16.61 17.96
N ARG A 273 12.77 15.95 16.81
CA ARG A 273 12.25 16.38 15.52
C ARG A 273 10.72 16.40 15.45
N HIS A 274 10.06 15.36 15.96
CA HIS A 274 8.62 15.18 15.90
C HIS A 274 7.95 15.51 17.23
N GLU A 275 7.30 16.68 17.31
CA GLU A 275 6.66 17.14 18.55
C GLU A 275 5.62 16.16 19.10
N THR A 276 4.90 15.44 18.23
CA THR A 276 3.90 14.46 18.65
C THR A 276 4.47 13.33 19.51
N LEU A 277 5.75 12.93 19.27
CA LEU A 277 6.42 11.88 20.07
C LEU A 277 6.84 12.36 21.46
N ARG A 278 6.79 13.67 21.72
CA ARG A 278 7.09 14.29 23.01
C ARG A 278 5.92 15.11 23.57
N THR A 279 4.71 14.75 23.17
CA THR A 279 3.49 15.36 23.62
C THR A 279 2.78 14.46 24.62
N ILE A 280 2.39 15.00 25.77
CA ILE A 280 1.52 14.35 26.76
C ILE A 280 0.12 15.00 26.69
N PHE A 281 -0.87 14.30 27.23
CA PHE A 281 -2.28 14.68 27.09
C PHE A 281 -2.99 14.84 28.43
N PRO A 282 -2.56 15.79 29.29
CA PRO A 282 -3.20 16.02 30.57
C PRO A 282 -4.57 16.64 30.40
N GLN A 283 -5.39 16.48 31.45
CA GLN A 283 -6.64 17.21 31.61
C GLN A 283 -6.40 18.36 32.60
N ILE A 284 -6.51 19.59 32.13
CA ILE A 284 -6.35 20.78 32.98
C ILE A 284 -7.68 21.51 33.05
N GLU A 285 -8.18 21.76 34.24
CA GLU A 285 -9.49 22.37 34.47
C GLU A 285 -10.66 21.67 33.75
N GLY A 286 -10.57 20.34 33.63
CA GLY A 286 -11.57 19.53 32.94
C GLY A 286 -11.43 19.47 31.40
N VAL A 287 -10.47 20.19 30.83
CA VAL A 287 -10.24 20.24 29.35
C VAL A 287 -9.00 19.43 29.01
N PRO A 288 -9.10 18.41 28.11
CA PRO A 288 -7.95 17.71 27.60
C PRO A 288 -7.16 18.59 26.63
N GLN A 289 -5.85 18.58 26.73
CA GLN A 289 -4.97 19.40 25.89
C GLN A 289 -3.68 18.70 25.53
N GLN A 290 -3.06 19.15 24.46
CA GLN A 290 -1.70 18.75 24.07
C GLN A 290 -0.70 19.58 24.89
N GLN A 291 0.17 18.92 25.63
CA GLN A 291 1.31 19.54 26.28
C GLN A 291 2.59 19.03 25.63
N ILE A 292 3.22 19.86 24.83
CA ILE A 292 4.45 19.53 24.09
C ILE A 292 5.62 19.80 25.04
N LEU A 293 6.35 18.74 25.40
CA LEU A 293 7.50 18.83 26.29
C LEU A 293 8.74 19.30 25.54
N ASP A 294 9.71 19.90 26.28
CA ASP A 294 11.03 20.15 25.71
C ASP A 294 11.74 18.84 25.38
N ALA A 295 12.51 18.82 24.29
CA ALA A 295 13.20 17.61 23.82
C ALA A 295 14.14 17.01 24.90
N SER A 296 14.74 17.84 25.74
CA SER A 296 15.58 17.41 26.85
C SER A 296 14.83 16.66 27.96
N GLN A 297 13.52 16.87 28.08
CA GLN A 297 12.66 16.27 29.09
C GLN A 297 11.95 15.00 28.57
N ALA A 298 11.87 14.86 27.26
CA ALA A 298 11.05 13.85 26.60
C ALA A 298 11.81 12.62 26.11
N CYS A 299 13.15 12.60 26.23
CA CYS A 299 13.93 11.47 25.74
C CYS A 299 13.73 10.24 26.65
N PRO A 300 13.09 9.16 26.16
CA PRO A 300 12.91 7.95 26.96
C PRO A 300 14.25 7.28 27.23
N THR A 301 14.39 6.59 28.34
CA THR A 301 15.58 5.79 28.63
C THR A 301 15.57 4.55 27.75
N LEU A 302 16.61 4.35 26.91
CA LEU A 302 16.75 3.11 26.15
C LEU A 302 16.97 1.95 27.14
N ARG A 303 16.02 1.05 27.18
CA ARG A 303 16.14 -0.18 27.96
C ARG A 303 16.87 -1.21 27.12
N VAL A 304 17.97 -1.76 27.66
CA VAL A 304 18.72 -2.86 27.02
C VAL A 304 18.45 -4.13 27.78
N THR A 305 17.87 -5.12 27.13
CA THR A 305 17.49 -6.41 27.74
C THR A 305 18.27 -7.53 27.06
N GLN A 306 19.05 -8.29 27.86
CA GLN A 306 19.69 -9.52 27.39
C GLN A 306 18.64 -10.63 27.31
N THR A 307 18.59 -11.36 26.20
CA THR A 307 17.64 -12.43 25.98
C THR A 307 18.24 -13.55 25.15
N THR A 308 17.53 -14.66 25.02
CA THR A 308 17.90 -15.75 24.11
C THR A 308 16.94 -15.79 22.91
N ALA A 309 17.33 -16.45 21.83
CA ALA A 309 16.45 -16.63 20.66
C ALA A 309 15.13 -17.33 20.99
N ALA A 310 15.12 -18.19 22.03
CA ALA A 310 13.91 -18.88 22.50
C ALA A 310 12.99 -17.98 23.33
N GLU A 311 13.53 -17.05 24.11
CA GLU A 311 12.76 -16.15 24.98
C GLU A 311 12.34 -14.85 24.28
N LEU A 312 13.02 -14.49 23.19
CA LEU A 312 12.79 -13.25 22.45
C LEU A 312 11.32 -13.02 22.06
N PRO A 313 10.57 -14.00 21.50
CA PRO A 313 9.18 -13.76 21.09
C PRO A 313 8.27 -13.37 22.28
N GLU A 314 8.46 -14.01 23.44
CA GLU A 314 7.69 -13.68 24.65
C GLU A 314 8.07 -12.30 25.20
N ALA A 315 9.37 -11.98 25.20
CA ALA A 315 9.89 -10.69 25.65
C ALA A 315 9.38 -9.53 24.76
N LEU A 316 9.40 -9.70 23.43
CA LEU A 316 8.84 -8.72 22.47
C LEU A 316 7.35 -8.52 22.68
N THR A 317 6.58 -9.62 22.78
CA THR A 317 5.13 -9.56 23.03
C THR A 317 4.83 -8.84 24.35
N GLY A 318 5.59 -9.12 25.40
CA GLY A 318 5.45 -8.47 26.71
C GLY A 318 5.71 -6.96 26.64
N ALA A 319 6.79 -6.54 25.96
CA ALA A 319 7.14 -5.14 25.79
C ALA A 319 6.15 -4.39 24.87
N ALA A 320 5.65 -5.04 23.80
CA ALA A 320 4.64 -4.47 22.90
C ALA A 320 3.30 -4.19 23.61
N ARG A 321 3.00 -4.91 24.69
CA ARG A 321 1.78 -4.76 25.49
C ARG A 321 1.87 -3.71 26.59
N TYR A 322 2.86 -2.83 26.56
CA TYR A 322 2.97 -1.77 27.55
C TYR A 322 1.73 -0.86 27.55
N GLY A 323 1.17 -0.58 28.73
CA GLY A 323 0.05 0.37 28.88
C GLY A 323 0.58 1.77 29.20
N PHE A 324 0.44 2.71 28.26
CA PHE A 324 0.86 4.11 28.46
C PHE A 324 -0.11 4.86 29.36
N ASP A 325 0.40 5.66 30.31
CA ASP A 325 -0.36 6.73 30.93
C ASP A 325 -0.22 8.01 30.10
N LEU A 326 -1.18 8.27 29.22
CA LEU A 326 -1.13 9.39 28.28
C LEU A 326 -1.11 10.77 28.95
N SER A 327 -1.47 10.87 30.23
CA SER A 327 -1.51 12.14 30.98
C SER A 327 -0.14 12.58 31.46
N THR A 328 0.78 11.64 31.67
CA THR A 328 2.08 11.88 32.31
C THR A 328 3.28 11.37 31.52
N GLU A 329 3.07 10.41 30.60
CA GLU A 329 4.13 9.77 29.83
C GLU A 329 4.08 10.18 28.35
N VAL A 330 5.25 10.29 27.73
CA VAL A 330 5.36 10.43 26.26
C VAL A 330 4.90 9.13 25.59
N PRO A 331 4.18 9.23 24.45
CA PRO A 331 3.52 8.08 23.82
C PRO A 331 4.47 7.23 22.96
N VAL A 332 5.73 7.11 23.35
CA VAL A 332 6.76 6.33 22.66
C VAL A 332 7.71 5.67 23.65
N ARG A 333 8.06 4.40 23.37
CA ARG A 333 9.10 3.64 24.10
C ARG A 333 10.03 2.96 23.10
N ALA A 334 11.29 2.83 23.48
CA ALA A 334 12.27 2.06 22.73
C ALA A 334 12.98 1.07 23.67
N GLU A 335 13.08 -0.19 23.24
CA GLU A 335 13.78 -1.25 23.97
C GLU A 335 14.66 -2.05 23.00
N LEU A 336 15.90 -2.30 23.38
CA LEU A 336 16.87 -3.08 22.61
C LEU A 336 17.04 -4.46 23.26
N PHE A 337 16.66 -5.51 22.54
CA PHE A 337 16.85 -6.90 22.95
C PHE A 337 18.13 -7.43 22.31
N VAL A 338 19.07 -7.86 23.14
CA VAL A 338 20.38 -8.38 22.71
C VAL A 338 20.33 -9.90 22.79
N VAL A 339 20.33 -10.57 21.64
CA VAL A 339 20.35 -12.03 21.51
C VAL A 339 21.77 -12.54 21.42
N GLY A 340 22.64 -11.79 20.77
CA GLY A 340 24.04 -12.10 20.59
C GLY A 340 24.85 -10.85 20.21
N PRO A 341 26.19 -10.98 20.05
CA PRO A 341 27.06 -9.83 19.75
C PRO A 341 26.71 -9.11 18.45
N GLU A 342 26.18 -9.86 17.47
CA GLU A 342 25.85 -9.34 16.13
C GLU A 342 24.34 -9.54 15.82
N GLU A 343 23.53 -9.95 16.80
CA GLU A 343 22.10 -10.15 16.61
C GLU A 343 21.31 -9.45 17.73
N GLN A 344 20.55 -8.43 17.34
CA GLN A 344 19.79 -7.59 18.24
C GLN A 344 18.44 -7.25 17.64
N VAL A 345 17.47 -6.91 18.47
CA VAL A 345 16.15 -6.45 18.01
C VAL A 345 15.82 -5.14 18.72
N LEU A 346 15.65 -4.07 17.94
CA LEU A 346 15.11 -2.81 18.45
C LEU A 346 13.59 -2.85 18.34
N LEU A 347 12.91 -2.78 19.46
CA LEU A 347 11.47 -2.61 19.52
C LEU A 347 11.15 -1.15 19.84
N ILE A 348 10.43 -0.50 18.92
CA ILE A 348 9.84 0.82 19.15
C ILE A 348 8.34 0.62 19.27
N VAL A 349 7.75 1.08 20.37
CA VAL A 349 6.31 1.04 20.59
C VAL A 349 5.79 2.47 20.63
N VAL A 350 4.94 2.82 19.67
CA VAL A 350 4.28 4.13 19.60
C VAL A 350 2.80 3.94 19.94
N HIS A 351 2.26 4.73 20.85
CA HIS A 351 0.82 4.76 21.06
C HIS A 351 0.14 5.47 19.87
N HIS A 352 -0.97 4.96 19.39
CA HIS A 352 -1.66 5.44 18.19
C HIS A 352 -2.06 6.93 18.26
N ILE A 353 -2.14 7.53 19.47
CA ILE A 353 -2.39 8.97 19.66
C ILE A 353 -1.27 9.86 19.07
N ALA A 354 -0.07 9.30 18.90
CA ALA A 354 1.11 10.00 18.38
C ALA A 354 1.57 9.51 17.01
N GLY A 355 0.96 8.46 16.48
CA GLY A 355 1.35 7.92 15.18
C GLY A 355 0.31 7.00 14.57
N ASP A 356 0.48 6.71 13.30
CA ASP A 356 -0.31 5.74 12.55
C ASP A 356 0.59 4.87 11.67
N GLY A 357 0.02 3.96 10.88
CA GLY A 357 0.79 3.07 10.01
C GLY A 357 1.63 3.83 8.97
N TRP A 358 1.14 4.96 8.46
CA TRP A 358 1.89 5.80 7.51
C TRP A 358 2.99 6.63 8.16
N SER A 359 2.95 6.78 9.48
CA SER A 359 4.01 7.43 10.26
C SER A 359 5.27 6.58 10.37
N LEU A 360 5.19 5.27 10.11
CA LEU A 360 6.34 4.36 10.24
C LEU A 360 7.41 4.62 9.18
N ASP A 361 7.03 5.07 7.98
CA ASP A 361 7.98 5.40 6.92
C ASP A 361 8.85 6.63 7.26
N PRO A 362 8.30 7.83 7.54
CA PRO A 362 9.12 8.96 7.97
C PRO A 362 9.88 8.70 9.28
N LEU A 363 9.30 7.96 10.23
CA LEU A 363 9.99 7.56 11.46
C LEU A 363 11.25 6.73 11.14
N SER A 364 11.14 5.82 10.19
CA SER A 364 12.21 4.92 9.76
C SER A 364 13.33 5.65 9.05
N GLN A 365 12.98 6.52 8.11
CA GLN A 365 13.92 7.33 7.34
C GLN A 365 14.70 8.30 8.23
N ASP A 366 13.99 8.94 9.16
CA ASP A 366 14.60 9.86 10.11
C ASP A 366 15.54 9.11 11.09
N LEU A 367 15.14 7.92 11.56
CA LEU A 367 15.99 7.08 12.42
C LEU A 367 17.27 6.63 11.68
N ALA A 368 17.15 6.20 10.43
CA ALA A 368 18.29 5.81 9.61
C ALA A 368 19.25 6.98 9.36
N THR A 369 18.72 8.15 9.02
CA THR A 369 19.48 9.38 8.81
C THR A 369 20.20 9.81 10.09
N ALA A 370 19.50 9.79 11.22
CA ALA A 370 20.08 10.16 12.51
C ALA A 370 21.18 9.17 12.95
N TYR A 371 20.93 7.87 12.83
CA TYR A 371 21.91 6.85 13.19
C TYR A 371 23.19 6.97 12.35
N ALA A 372 23.06 7.14 11.03
CA ALA A 372 24.22 7.34 10.15
C ALA A 372 25.07 8.56 10.54
N ALA A 373 24.42 9.68 10.90
CA ALA A 373 25.13 10.87 11.36
C ALA A 373 25.80 10.65 12.72
N ARG A 374 25.10 10.01 13.66
CA ARG A 374 25.62 9.75 15.02
C ARG A 374 26.80 8.78 15.03
N CYS A 375 26.82 7.76 14.16
CA CYS A 375 28.01 6.91 13.97
C CYS A 375 29.25 7.70 13.50
N GLN A 376 29.04 8.88 12.88
CA GLN A 376 30.12 9.79 12.49
C GLN A 376 30.41 10.87 13.55
N GLY A 377 29.79 10.81 14.72
CA GLY A 377 29.90 11.78 15.79
C GLY A 377 29.22 13.13 15.52
N ALA A 378 28.34 13.20 14.51
CA ALA A 378 27.61 14.40 14.11
C ALA A 378 26.12 14.35 14.47
N ALA A 379 25.49 15.51 14.57
CA ALA A 379 24.03 15.58 14.60
C ALA A 379 23.45 15.42 13.18
N PRO A 380 22.22 14.89 13.02
CA PRO A 380 21.60 14.75 11.70
C PRO A 380 21.38 16.11 11.05
N GLY A 381 21.79 16.23 9.77
CA GLY A 381 21.72 17.47 8.98
C GLY A 381 20.39 17.65 8.22
N TRP A 382 19.28 17.18 8.72
CA TRP A 382 17.99 17.31 8.06
C TRP A 382 17.41 18.74 8.09
N ALA A 383 16.64 19.09 7.08
CA ALA A 383 15.88 20.35 7.09
C ALA A 383 14.79 20.33 8.18
N PRO A 384 14.47 21.45 8.78
CA PRO A 384 13.30 21.55 9.67
C PRO A 384 12.01 21.11 8.94
N LEU A 385 11.12 20.42 9.65
CA LEU A 385 9.79 20.11 9.13
C LEU A 385 9.03 21.39 8.83
N ALA A 386 8.28 21.41 7.72
CA ALA A 386 7.50 22.58 7.31
C ALA A 386 6.46 22.96 8.36
N VAL A 387 5.82 21.95 8.95
CA VAL A 387 4.81 22.08 10.01
C VAL A 387 5.01 20.98 11.05
N GLN A 388 4.28 21.05 12.16
CA GLN A 388 4.20 20.03 13.18
C GLN A 388 2.75 19.54 13.36
N TYR A 389 2.55 18.44 14.08
CA TYR A 389 1.20 17.89 14.30
C TYR A 389 0.24 18.89 15.00
N ALA A 390 0.78 19.75 15.85
CA ALA A 390 0.02 20.82 16.49
C ALA A 390 -0.53 21.82 15.44
N ASP A 391 0.26 22.16 14.40
CA ASP A 391 -0.19 23.05 13.32
C ASP A 391 -1.31 22.38 12.50
N TYR A 392 -1.20 21.06 12.24
CA TYR A 392 -2.26 20.27 11.62
C TYR A 392 -3.54 20.29 12.46
N THR A 393 -3.44 20.16 13.77
CA THR A 393 -4.62 20.21 14.66
C THR A 393 -5.37 21.53 14.50
N LEU A 394 -4.67 22.64 14.55
CA LEU A 394 -5.29 23.97 14.39
C LEU A 394 -5.87 24.18 13.00
N TRP A 395 -5.13 23.75 11.97
CA TRP A 395 -5.58 23.79 10.60
C TRP A 395 -6.85 22.95 10.38
N GLN A 396 -6.92 21.72 10.94
CA GLN A 396 -8.08 20.85 10.84
C GLN A 396 -9.34 21.49 11.43
N HIS A 397 -9.21 22.09 12.62
CA HIS A 397 -10.32 22.82 13.25
C HIS A 397 -10.79 24.00 12.39
N HIS A 398 -9.85 24.74 11.80
CA HIS A 398 -10.17 25.88 10.94
C HIS A 398 -10.79 25.43 9.60
N LEU A 399 -10.26 24.38 8.97
CA LEU A 399 -10.74 23.83 7.71
C LEU A 399 -12.19 23.36 7.81
N LEU A 400 -12.51 22.62 8.88
CA LEU A 400 -13.85 22.09 9.09
C LEU A 400 -14.86 23.20 9.42
N GLY A 401 -14.41 24.27 10.07
CA GLY A 401 -15.26 25.39 10.46
C GLY A 401 -16.15 25.12 11.66
N ASP A 402 -17.08 26.05 11.93
CA ASP A 402 -18.01 25.94 13.05
C ASP A 402 -19.10 24.90 12.74
N GLN A 403 -19.34 24.01 13.70
CA GLN A 403 -20.36 22.96 13.61
C GLN A 403 -21.79 23.51 13.51
N THR A 404 -22.02 24.73 14.01
CA THR A 404 -23.33 25.41 14.00
C THR A 404 -23.58 26.19 12.72
N ASP A 405 -22.55 26.41 11.91
CA ASP A 405 -22.65 27.07 10.61
C ASP A 405 -23.08 26.04 9.53
N PRO A 406 -24.31 26.18 8.96
CA PRO A 406 -24.80 25.25 7.94
C PRO A 406 -23.96 25.24 6.64
N ASP A 407 -23.22 26.30 6.37
CA ASP A 407 -22.39 26.48 5.18
C ASP A 407 -20.95 25.96 5.41
N SER A 408 -20.62 25.51 6.63
CA SER A 408 -19.31 24.96 6.95
C SER A 408 -19.08 23.62 6.21
N LEU A 409 -17.80 23.33 5.94
CA LEU A 409 -17.40 22.00 5.39
C LEU A 409 -17.86 20.88 6.31
N PHE A 410 -17.78 21.11 7.62
CA PHE A 410 -18.23 20.19 8.64
C PHE A 410 -19.71 19.84 8.49
N ALA A 411 -20.60 20.84 8.44
CA ALA A 411 -22.04 20.62 8.33
C ALA A 411 -22.42 19.92 7.03
N THR A 412 -21.81 20.31 5.90
CA THR A 412 -22.03 19.71 4.59
C THR A 412 -21.67 18.22 4.59
N GLN A 413 -20.47 17.88 5.06
CA GLN A 413 -20.01 16.48 5.08
C GLN A 413 -20.77 15.65 6.10
N LEU A 414 -21.11 16.22 7.25
CA LEU A 414 -21.91 15.53 8.26
C LEU A 414 -23.32 15.20 7.74
N ALA A 415 -23.95 16.12 7.01
CA ALA A 415 -25.26 15.85 6.38
C ALA A 415 -25.20 14.68 5.40
N TYR A 416 -24.15 14.59 4.58
CA TYR A 416 -23.90 13.44 3.70
C TYR A 416 -23.83 12.12 4.50
N TRP A 417 -22.99 12.08 5.54
CA TRP A 417 -22.81 10.86 6.33
C TRP A 417 -24.07 10.47 7.09
N THR A 418 -24.80 11.42 7.67
CA THR A 418 -26.05 11.18 8.37
C THR A 418 -27.10 10.57 7.43
N HIS A 419 -27.18 11.08 6.20
CA HIS A 419 -28.07 10.53 5.18
C HIS A 419 -27.63 9.12 4.73
N THR A 420 -26.35 8.95 4.42
CA THR A 420 -25.79 7.71 3.87
C THR A 420 -25.86 6.55 4.85
N LEU A 421 -25.67 6.83 6.15
CA LEU A 421 -25.65 5.81 7.19
C LEU A 421 -27.00 5.68 7.94
N ALA A 422 -28.04 6.38 7.50
CA ALA A 422 -29.39 6.23 8.06
C ALA A 422 -29.89 4.79 7.91
N GLY A 423 -30.41 4.21 8.98
CA GLY A 423 -30.95 2.85 9.00
C GLY A 423 -29.92 1.74 8.79
N LEU A 424 -28.66 1.99 9.12
CA LEU A 424 -27.57 0.99 9.11
C LEU A 424 -27.94 -0.16 10.06
N PRO A 425 -27.63 -1.45 9.72
CA PRO A 425 -27.82 -2.55 10.64
C PRO A 425 -26.92 -2.36 11.87
N GLU A 426 -27.48 -2.57 13.06
CA GLU A 426 -26.69 -2.44 14.31
C GLU A 426 -25.55 -3.44 14.36
N GLN A 427 -25.77 -4.63 13.79
CA GLN A 427 -24.78 -5.70 13.76
C GLN A 427 -24.96 -6.55 12.50
N LEU A 428 -23.83 -6.95 11.88
CA LEU A 428 -23.79 -7.97 10.83
C LEU A 428 -23.95 -9.37 11.42
N THR A 429 -24.73 -10.22 10.76
CA THR A 429 -24.85 -11.65 11.09
C THR A 429 -23.66 -12.39 10.48
N LEU A 430 -22.53 -12.44 11.19
CA LEU A 430 -21.34 -13.16 10.75
C LEU A 430 -21.43 -14.65 11.15
N PRO A 431 -20.78 -15.57 10.42
CA PRO A 431 -20.77 -17.01 10.71
C PRO A 431 -19.82 -17.33 11.89
N THR A 432 -20.18 -16.90 13.08
CA THR A 432 -19.39 -17.07 14.28
C THR A 432 -19.49 -18.48 14.86
N ASP A 433 -18.42 -19.01 15.43
CA ASP A 433 -18.36 -20.32 16.09
C ASP A 433 -18.97 -20.28 17.50
N ARG A 434 -19.00 -19.09 18.09
CA ARG A 434 -19.47 -18.86 19.46
C ARG A 434 -20.42 -17.65 19.51
N PRO A 435 -21.35 -17.64 20.46
CA PRO A 435 -22.19 -16.48 20.71
C PRO A 435 -21.31 -15.31 21.19
N ARG A 436 -21.64 -14.10 20.74
CA ARG A 436 -20.95 -12.87 21.13
C ARG A 436 -21.03 -12.64 22.64
N PRO A 437 -19.92 -12.39 23.33
CA PRO A 437 -19.93 -12.03 24.74
C PRO A 437 -20.54 -10.63 24.95
N PRO A 438 -21.12 -10.34 26.12
CA PRO A 438 -21.69 -9.02 26.41
C PRO A 438 -20.67 -7.89 26.48
N VAL A 439 -19.40 -8.24 26.70
CA VAL A 439 -18.25 -7.32 26.69
C VAL A 439 -17.15 -7.97 25.87
N ALA A 440 -16.63 -7.26 24.88
CA ALA A 440 -15.51 -7.71 24.05
C ALA A 440 -14.24 -7.84 24.91
N SER A 441 -13.52 -8.95 24.76
CA SER A 441 -12.24 -9.14 25.45
C SER A 441 -11.07 -8.48 24.72
N TYR A 442 -11.29 -8.06 23.46
CA TYR A 442 -10.28 -7.59 22.51
C TYR A 442 -9.13 -8.59 22.27
N ARG A 443 -9.30 -9.86 22.68
CA ARG A 443 -8.34 -10.90 22.34
C ARG A 443 -8.48 -11.27 20.86
N GLY A 444 -7.36 -11.29 20.18
CA GLY A 444 -7.32 -11.59 18.76
C GLY A 444 -6.21 -12.56 18.40
N ASN A 445 -6.34 -13.06 17.18
CA ASN A 445 -5.30 -13.79 16.49
C ASN A 445 -5.32 -13.36 15.01
N TYR A 446 -4.37 -13.79 14.21
CA TYR A 446 -4.30 -13.47 12.80
C TYR A 446 -3.98 -14.69 11.96
N LEU A 447 -4.43 -14.67 10.70
CA LEU A 447 -4.13 -15.63 9.66
C LEU A 447 -3.49 -14.89 8.48
N THR A 448 -2.36 -15.40 7.98
CA THR A 448 -1.79 -14.93 6.70
C THR A 448 -2.45 -15.67 5.54
N ILE A 449 -2.86 -14.93 4.52
CA ILE A 449 -3.43 -15.45 3.28
C ILE A 449 -2.60 -14.98 2.09
N TRP A 450 -2.62 -15.74 1.01
CA TRP A 450 -1.87 -15.44 -0.20
C TRP A 450 -2.74 -15.58 -1.44
N PHE A 451 -2.80 -14.52 -2.23
CA PHE A 451 -3.40 -14.55 -3.57
C PHE A 451 -2.26 -14.66 -4.59
N ASP A 452 -2.34 -15.64 -5.46
CA ASP A 452 -1.29 -15.88 -6.43
C ASP A 452 -1.16 -14.74 -7.46
N PRO A 453 -0.05 -14.66 -8.22
CA PRO A 453 0.17 -13.62 -9.23
C PRO A 453 -0.91 -13.59 -10.32
N THR A 454 -1.52 -14.72 -10.65
CA THR A 454 -2.55 -14.82 -11.69
C THR A 454 -3.84 -14.15 -11.23
N LEU A 455 -4.27 -14.43 -9.99
CA LEU A 455 -5.44 -13.80 -9.38
C LEU A 455 -5.20 -12.30 -9.20
N HIS A 456 -4.02 -11.88 -8.71
CA HIS A 456 -3.66 -10.48 -8.56
C HIS A 456 -3.79 -9.72 -9.90
N LYS A 457 -3.16 -10.21 -10.96
CA LYS A 457 -3.22 -9.65 -12.32
C LYS A 457 -4.66 -9.63 -12.86
N GLY A 458 -5.41 -10.69 -12.61
CA GLY A 458 -6.81 -10.81 -13.00
C GLY A 458 -7.70 -9.74 -12.36
N LEU A 459 -7.55 -9.53 -11.04
CA LEU A 459 -8.26 -8.51 -10.27
C LEU A 459 -7.90 -7.09 -10.72
N MET A 460 -6.61 -6.80 -10.93
CA MET A 460 -6.17 -5.52 -11.48
C MET A 460 -6.80 -5.26 -12.85
N GLY A 461 -6.80 -6.26 -13.74
CA GLY A 461 -7.42 -6.16 -15.06
C GLY A 461 -8.93 -5.93 -14.99
N LEU A 462 -9.64 -6.60 -14.08
CA LEU A 462 -11.07 -6.43 -13.86
C LEU A 462 -11.38 -5.01 -13.32
N ALA A 463 -10.65 -4.57 -12.31
CA ALA A 463 -10.79 -3.24 -11.74
C ALA A 463 -10.58 -2.15 -12.80
N ARG A 464 -9.49 -2.22 -13.58
CA ARG A 464 -9.18 -1.27 -14.66
C ARG A 464 -10.31 -1.21 -15.71
N ARG A 465 -10.78 -2.35 -16.20
CA ARG A 465 -11.89 -2.39 -17.18
C ARG A 465 -13.21 -1.83 -16.64
N SER A 466 -13.35 -1.78 -15.31
CA SER A 466 -14.54 -1.25 -14.61
C SER A 466 -14.34 0.19 -14.12
N GLY A 467 -13.22 0.85 -14.42
CA GLY A 467 -12.88 2.19 -13.91
C GLY A 467 -12.79 2.24 -12.39
N ALA A 468 -12.45 1.12 -11.75
CA ALA A 468 -12.36 0.94 -10.31
C ALA A 468 -10.90 0.68 -9.88
N SER A 469 -10.62 0.83 -8.60
CA SER A 469 -9.34 0.43 -8.01
C SER A 469 -9.34 -1.05 -7.58
N LEU A 470 -8.15 -1.62 -7.37
CA LEU A 470 -8.02 -2.97 -6.80
C LEU A 470 -8.66 -3.06 -5.41
N PHE A 471 -8.53 -2.03 -4.58
CA PHE A 471 -9.22 -1.92 -3.30
C PHE A 471 -10.75 -2.07 -3.46
N MET A 472 -11.36 -1.37 -4.42
CA MET A 472 -12.80 -1.46 -4.68
C MET A 472 -13.22 -2.86 -5.13
N ALA A 473 -12.37 -3.55 -5.91
CA ALA A 473 -12.63 -4.93 -6.31
C ALA A 473 -12.57 -5.90 -5.12
N LEU A 474 -11.60 -5.73 -4.22
CA LEU A 474 -11.50 -6.50 -2.97
C LEU A 474 -12.68 -6.21 -2.03
N GLN A 475 -13.10 -4.95 -1.90
CA GLN A 475 -14.28 -4.55 -1.13
C GLN A 475 -15.56 -5.21 -1.69
N ALA A 476 -15.75 -5.19 -3.01
CA ALA A 476 -16.89 -5.85 -3.65
C ALA A 476 -16.88 -7.36 -3.42
N GLY A 477 -15.69 -7.99 -3.51
CA GLY A 477 -15.50 -9.41 -3.25
C GLY A 477 -15.84 -9.78 -1.81
N LEU A 478 -15.32 -9.02 -0.84
CA LEU A 478 -15.60 -9.23 0.57
C LEU A 478 -17.09 -9.04 0.89
N ALA A 479 -17.72 -7.99 0.37
CA ALA A 479 -19.16 -7.76 0.56
C ALA A 479 -20.02 -8.88 -0.07
N ALA A 480 -19.66 -9.36 -1.26
CA ALA A 480 -20.31 -10.50 -1.89
C ALA A 480 -20.17 -11.78 -1.07
N LEU A 481 -18.96 -12.06 -0.53
CA LEU A 481 -18.73 -13.21 0.34
C LEU A 481 -19.58 -13.13 1.61
N LEU A 482 -19.56 -11.99 2.30
CA LEU A 482 -20.35 -11.79 3.53
C LEU A 482 -21.84 -11.95 3.28
N ASN A 483 -22.36 -11.42 2.17
CA ASN A 483 -23.74 -11.64 1.74
C ASN A 483 -24.03 -13.15 1.52
N ARG A 484 -23.14 -13.88 0.84
CA ARG A 484 -23.27 -15.32 0.60
C ARG A 484 -23.23 -16.16 1.88
N LEU A 485 -22.56 -15.67 2.90
CA LEU A 485 -22.48 -16.30 4.23
C LEU A 485 -23.61 -15.88 5.18
N GLY A 486 -24.59 -15.11 4.69
CA GLY A 486 -25.79 -14.75 5.44
C GLY A 486 -25.72 -13.47 6.26
N ALA A 487 -24.72 -12.62 6.02
CA ALA A 487 -24.58 -11.33 6.73
C ALA A 487 -25.63 -10.27 6.33
N GLY A 488 -26.56 -10.61 5.43
CA GLY A 488 -27.55 -9.68 4.90
C GLY A 488 -27.14 -9.08 3.55
N SER A 489 -27.93 -8.12 3.06
CA SER A 489 -27.68 -7.45 1.78
C SER A 489 -27.08 -6.04 1.94
N ASP A 490 -27.07 -5.51 3.15
CA ASP A 490 -26.53 -4.20 3.50
C ASP A 490 -25.28 -4.40 4.34
N ILE A 491 -24.11 -4.24 3.72
CA ILE A 491 -22.81 -4.62 4.28
C ILE A 491 -21.98 -3.37 4.53
N PRO A 492 -21.97 -2.83 5.76
CA PRO A 492 -21.05 -1.78 6.17
C PRO A 492 -19.65 -2.35 6.43
N ILE A 493 -18.67 -1.83 5.72
CA ILE A 493 -17.24 -2.16 5.90
C ILE A 493 -16.51 -0.89 6.31
N GLY A 494 -15.81 -0.92 7.44
CA GLY A 494 -14.89 0.13 7.82
C GLY A 494 -13.65 0.12 6.93
N SER A 495 -13.13 1.28 6.57
CA SER A 495 -11.85 1.38 5.85
C SER A 495 -11.03 2.55 6.36
N PRO A 496 -9.75 2.32 6.76
CA PRO A 496 -8.87 3.41 7.13
C PRO A 496 -8.41 4.16 5.88
N ILE A 497 -8.30 5.47 6.01
CA ILE A 497 -7.68 6.34 5.00
C ILE A 497 -6.52 7.10 5.63
N ALA A 498 -5.49 7.41 4.85
CA ALA A 498 -4.26 8.01 5.36
C ALA A 498 -4.46 9.40 6.01
N GLY A 499 -5.50 10.15 5.62
CA GLY A 499 -5.77 11.49 6.15
C GLY A 499 -4.71 12.55 5.80
N ARG A 500 -3.70 12.19 5.00
CA ARG A 500 -2.61 13.07 4.58
C ARG A 500 -2.99 13.77 3.29
N THR A 501 -3.89 14.75 3.40
CA THR A 501 -4.47 15.49 2.27
C THR A 501 -3.66 16.72 1.86
N ASP A 502 -2.53 16.98 2.52
CA ASP A 502 -1.59 18.07 2.21
C ASP A 502 -0.16 17.52 2.19
N GLN A 503 0.67 17.97 1.24
CA GLN A 503 2.04 17.54 1.09
C GLN A 503 2.90 17.80 2.34
N ALA A 504 2.62 18.86 3.09
CA ALA A 504 3.34 19.18 4.32
C ALA A 504 3.21 18.09 5.40
N LEU A 505 2.26 17.15 5.24
CA LEU A 505 2.04 16.02 6.15
C LEU A 505 2.86 14.79 5.80
N ASP A 506 3.45 14.70 4.60
CA ASP A 506 4.11 13.47 4.12
C ASP A 506 5.25 13.04 5.04
N ASP A 507 6.07 13.99 5.51
CA ASP A 507 7.24 13.75 6.36
C ASP A 507 6.94 13.75 7.87
N LEU A 508 5.66 13.89 8.27
CA LEU A 508 5.31 13.98 9.68
C LEU A 508 5.01 12.61 10.30
N VAL A 509 5.44 12.42 11.53
CA VAL A 509 4.89 11.42 12.44
C VAL A 509 3.67 12.02 13.14
N GLY A 510 2.53 11.32 13.13
CA GLY A 510 1.30 11.79 13.75
C GLY A 510 0.11 10.87 13.50
N PHE A 511 -1.00 11.12 14.16
CA PHE A 511 -2.24 10.37 14.01
C PHE A 511 -3.18 11.06 13.01
N PHE A 512 -3.01 10.81 11.72
CA PHE A 512 -3.79 11.42 10.64
C PHE A 512 -4.91 10.52 10.12
N VAL A 513 -4.81 9.21 10.37
CA VAL A 513 -5.79 8.23 9.89
C VAL A 513 -7.20 8.60 10.31
N ASN A 514 -8.09 8.61 9.32
CA ASN A 514 -9.54 8.63 9.55
C ASN A 514 -10.15 7.30 9.09
N THR A 515 -11.36 7.00 9.52
CA THR A 515 -12.09 5.79 9.14
C THR A 515 -13.34 6.17 8.36
N LEU A 516 -13.53 5.56 7.20
CA LEU A 516 -14.75 5.68 6.40
C LEU A 516 -15.62 4.45 6.59
N VAL A 517 -16.94 4.63 6.59
CA VAL A 517 -17.91 3.53 6.59
C VAL A 517 -18.43 3.33 5.16
N LEU A 518 -17.89 2.34 4.48
CA LEU A 518 -18.23 2.01 3.10
C LEU A 518 -19.42 1.05 3.09
N ARG A 519 -20.64 1.62 3.01
CA ARG A 519 -21.90 0.86 2.98
C ARG A 519 -22.11 0.26 1.60
N THR A 520 -22.08 -1.07 1.50
CA THR A 520 -22.20 -1.81 0.25
C THR A 520 -23.56 -2.47 0.15
N ASP A 521 -24.39 -2.03 -0.82
CA ASP A 521 -25.68 -2.65 -1.14
C ASP A 521 -25.50 -3.80 -2.13
N THR A 522 -25.75 -5.02 -1.66
CA THR A 522 -25.73 -6.26 -2.45
C THR A 522 -27.15 -6.73 -2.85
N SER A 523 -28.19 -5.93 -2.59
CA SER A 523 -29.58 -6.30 -2.86
C SER A 523 -29.88 -6.44 -4.35
N GLY A 524 -30.93 -7.20 -4.67
CA GLY A 524 -31.37 -7.43 -6.04
C GLY A 524 -30.49 -8.42 -6.82
N ASN A 525 -29.60 -9.15 -6.13
CA ASN A 525 -28.73 -10.17 -6.74
C ASN A 525 -27.95 -9.65 -7.96
N PRO A 526 -27.14 -8.57 -7.81
CA PRO A 526 -26.41 -7.99 -8.92
C PRO A 526 -25.35 -8.97 -9.48
N THR A 527 -24.93 -8.74 -10.72
CA THR A 527 -23.66 -9.33 -11.18
C THR A 527 -22.50 -8.69 -10.44
N PHE A 528 -21.32 -9.36 -10.42
CA PHE A 528 -20.17 -8.79 -9.75
C PHE A 528 -19.75 -7.43 -10.36
N ARG A 529 -19.85 -7.29 -11.68
CA ARG A 529 -19.59 -6.01 -12.36
C ARG A 529 -20.55 -4.90 -11.92
N GLN A 530 -21.83 -5.21 -11.74
CA GLN A 530 -22.82 -4.26 -11.21
C GLN A 530 -22.53 -3.89 -9.76
N LEU A 531 -22.13 -4.88 -8.93
CA LEU A 531 -21.73 -4.63 -7.55
C LEU A 531 -20.50 -3.75 -7.48
N LEU A 532 -19.49 -4.02 -8.31
CA LEU A 532 -18.27 -3.21 -8.38
C LEU A 532 -18.55 -1.76 -8.78
N ALA A 533 -19.51 -1.55 -9.70
CA ALA A 533 -19.96 -0.20 -10.05
C ALA A 533 -20.62 0.53 -8.86
N ARG A 534 -21.47 -0.16 -8.08
CA ARG A 534 -22.06 0.40 -6.83
C ARG A 534 -20.96 0.75 -5.82
N VAL A 535 -20.02 -0.17 -5.61
CA VAL A 535 -18.87 0.03 -4.70
C VAL A 535 -18.04 1.24 -5.13
N ARG A 536 -17.77 1.39 -6.44
CA ARG A 536 -17.05 2.55 -6.96
C ARG A 536 -17.74 3.86 -6.60
N GLU A 537 -19.03 3.97 -6.84
CA GLU A 537 -19.81 5.20 -6.54
C GLU A 537 -19.83 5.49 -5.04
N THR A 538 -20.04 4.48 -4.21
CA THR A 538 -20.00 4.62 -2.75
C THR A 538 -18.63 5.08 -2.26
N ALA A 539 -17.55 4.45 -2.75
CA ALA A 539 -16.18 4.78 -2.34
C ALA A 539 -15.80 6.20 -2.77
N LEU A 540 -16.07 6.60 -4.03
CA LEU A 540 -15.77 7.95 -4.51
C LEU A 540 -16.55 9.03 -3.77
N SER A 541 -17.82 8.77 -3.45
CA SER A 541 -18.64 9.68 -2.65
C SER A 541 -18.11 9.77 -1.21
N ALA A 542 -17.70 8.67 -0.60
CA ALA A 542 -17.09 8.65 0.72
C ALA A 542 -15.76 9.42 0.76
N TYR A 543 -14.92 9.29 -0.27
CA TYR A 543 -13.67 10.05 -0.38
C TYR A 543 -13.89 11.56 -0.54
N ALA A 544 -14.96 12.00 -1.21
CA ALA A 544 -15.33 13.41 -1.29
C ALA A 544 -15.75 14.00 0.07
N HIS A 545 -16.12 13.14 1.04
CA HIS A 545 -16.60 13.55 2.37
C HIS A 545 -15.71 12.99 3.49
N GLN A 546 -14.40 12.88 3.26
CA GLN A 546 -13.48 12.20 4.17
C GLN A 546 -12.94 13.07 5.31
N ASP A 547 -13.22 14.37 5.33
CA ASP A 547 -12.61 15.28 6.30
C ASP A 547 -13.31 15.24 7.68
N VAL A 548 -14.60 14.84 7.74
CA VAL A 548 -15.31 14.67 9.03
C VAL A 548 -14.71 13.48 9.78
N PRO A 549 -14.27 13.66 11.03
CA PRO A 549 -13.73 12.59 11.84
C PRO A 549 -14.77 11.53 12.17
N PHE A 550 -14.38 10.26 12.04
CA PHE A 550 -15.24 9.11 12.33
C PHE A 550 -15.85 9.17 13.74
N GLU A 551 -15.09 9.64 14.70
CA GLU A 551 -15.45 9.74 16.11
C GLU A 551 -16.64 10.66 16.31
N TYR A 552 -16.61 11.79 15.60
CA TYR A 552 -17.72 12.75 15.66
C TYR A 552 -18.96 12.19 14.97
N LEU A 553 -18.75 11.44 13.89
CA LEU A 553 -19.84 10.76 13.21
C LEU A 553 -20.55 9.76 14.13
N VAL A 554 -19.80 8.99 14.92
CA VAL A 554 -20.35 8.09 15.95
C VAL A 554 -21.13 8.87 17.02
N GLU A 555 -20.61 10.03 17.44
CA GLU A 555 -21.28 10.88 18.44
C GLU A 555 -22.65 11.38 17.92
N VAL A 556 -22.70 11.88 16.68
CA VAL A 556 -23.92 12.44 16.09
C VAL A 556 -24.92 11.35 15.71
N LEU A 557 -24.50 10.26 15.10
CA LEU A 557 -25.38 9.16 14.76
C LEU A 557 -25.88 8.41 15.99
N ASN A 558 -25.17 8.55 17.11
CA ASN A 558 -25.51 7.97 18.40
C ASN A 558 -26.02 6.53 18.30
N PRO A 559 -25.24 5.60 17.69
CA PRO A 559 -25.66 4.20 17.55
C PRO A 559 -25.88 3.58 18.94
N ALA A 560 -26.62 2.47 18.99
CA ALA A 560 -26.80 1.73 20.24
C ALA A 560 -25.45 1.44 20.88
N ARG A 561 -25.24 1.91 22.12
CA ARG A 561 -23.98 1.73 22.84
C ARG A 561 -23.83 0.25 23.21
N SER A 562 -22.79 -0.39 22.70
CA SER A 562 -22.47 -1.77 22.98
C SER A 562 -21.01 -1.86 23.45
N LEU A 563 -20.75 -2.64 24.49
CA LEU A 563 -19.41 -3.04 24.88
C LEU A 563 -18.98 -4.34 24.16
N ALA A 564 -19.89 -4.92 23.39
CA ALA A 564 -19.68 -6.21 22.75
C ALA A 564 -19.11 -6.10 21.31
N HIS A 565 -19.28 -4.96 20.65
CA HIS A 565 -18.84 -4.78 19.26
C HIS A 565 -18.57 -3.31 18.93
N HIS A 566 -17.79 -3.11 17.87
CA HIS A 566 -17.51 -1.77 17.34
C HIS A 566 -18.78 -1.12 16.76
N PRO A 567 -19.03 0.18 17.03
CA PRO A 567 -20.18 0.88 16.45
C PRO A 567 -20.05 1.01 14.93
N LEU A 568 -21.17 1.05 14.25
CA LEU A 568 -21.35 1.25 12.80
C LEU A 568 -20.86 0.12 11.88
N PHE A 569 -19.85 -0.65 12.24
CA PHE A 569 -19.35 -1.80 11.46
C PHE A 569 -18.55 -2.76 12.35
N GLN A 570 -18.49 -4.05 11.95
CA GLN A 570 -17.72 -5.10 12.63
C GLN A 570 -16.62 -5.69 11.75
N VAL A 571 -16.66 -5.39 10.45
CA VAL A 571 -15.66 -5.83 9.47
C VAL A 571 -14.90 -4.63 8.94
N MET A 572 -13.57 -4.72 8.94
CA MET A 572 -12.68 -3.70 8.43
C MET A 572 -11.86 -4.23 7.25
N LEU A 573 -11.60 -3.37 6.28
CA LEU A 573 -10.77 -3.67 5.11
C LEU A 573 -9.75 -2.55 4.92
N ALA A 574 -8.46 -2.90 4.97
CA ALA A 574 -7.35 -2.01 4.66
C ALA A 574 -6.56 -2.51 3.44
N PHE A 575 -6.03 -1.56 2.69
CA PHE A 575 -5.11 -1.84 1.61
C PHE A 575 -3.84 -1.03 1.80
N GLN A 576 -2.72 -1.72 2.02
CA GLN A 576 -1.44 -1.09 2.31
C GLN A 576 -0.73 -0.76 0.99
N ASN A 577 -0.84 0.50 0.58
CA ASN A 577 -0.18 1.04 -0.62
C ASN A 577 1.06 1.87 -0.27
N ALA A 578 1.41 1.99 1.03
CA ALA A 578 2.60 2.72 1.43
C ALA A 578 3.85 1.95 0.97
N PRO A 579 4.87 2.63 0.43
CA PRO A 579 6.18 2.03 0.22
C PRO A 579 6.64 1.39 1.53
N GLN A 580 7.10 0.14 1.47
CA GLN A 580 7.74 -0.45 2.64
C GLN A 580 9.04 0.32 2.88
N GLY A 581 9.15 1.01 4.00
CA GLY A 581 10.33 1.75 4.36
C GLY A 581 11.59 0.86 4.26
N HIS A 582 12.50 1.20 3.39
CA HIS A 582 13.80 0.57 3.35
C HIS A 582 14.61 1.09 4.52
N PHE A 583 14.77 0.25 5.54
CA PHE A 583 15.69 0.53 6.63
C PHE A 583 17.10 0.18 6.20
N GLU A 584 17.89 1.16 5.86
CA GLU A 584 19.32 0.99 5.65
C GLU A 584 20.08 1.66 6.80
N LEU A 585 20.54 0.87 7.76
CA LEU A 585 21.45 1.35 8.79
C LEU A 585 22.88 1.00 8.38
N PRO A 586 23.83 1.96 8.41
CA PRO A 586 25.20 1.70 8.02
C PRO A 586 25.85 0.53 8.77
N GLY A 587 26.36 -0.44 8.03
CA GLY A 587 27.01 -1.62 8.59
C GLY A 587 26.08 -2.67 9.20
N LEU A 588 24.77 -2.52 9.06
CA LEU A 588 23.77 -3.44 9.61
C LEU A 588 22.84 -3.96 8.51
N GLN A 589 22.49 -5.24 8.59
CA GLN A 589 21.35 -5.78 7.88
C GLN A 589 20.11 -5.59 8.75
N VAL A 590 19.09 -4.94 8.20
CA VAL A 590 17.85 -4.64 8.93
C VAL A 590 16.68 -5.38 8.30
N SER A 591 15.89 -6.05 9.13
CA SER A 591 14.60 -6.60 8.70
C SER A 591 13.51 -6.19 9.69
N ALA A 592 12.44 -5.59 9.16
CA ALA A 592 11.27 -5.24 9.94
C ALA A 592 10.30 -6.42 9.97
N ARG A 593 9.73 -6.72 11.15
CA ARG A 593 8.63 -7.68 11.30
C ARG A 593 7.51 -7.03 12.10
N PRO A 594 6.25 -7.15 11.63
CA PRO A 594 5.13 -6.80 12.49
C PRO A 594 5.05 -7.78 13.66
N GLU A 595 4.99 -7.27 14.86
CA GLU A 595 4.81 -8.09 16.08
C GLU A 595 3.33 -8.07 16.46
N PRO A 596 2.67 -9.24 16.55
CA PRO A 596 1.27 -9.30 16.92
C PRO A 596 1.08 -8.90 18.38
N THR A 597 0.17 -7.97 18.62
CA THR A 597 -0.24 -7.60 19.99
C THR A 597 -1.12 -8.66 20.65
N GLY A 598 -1.65 -9.62 19.88
CA GLY A 598 -2.64 -10.60 20.33
C GLY A 598 -3.99 -9.97 20.65
N THR A 599 -4.26 -8.79 20.03
CA THR A 599 -5.53 -8.07 20.18
C THR A 599 -6.26 -7.99 18.87
N ALA A 600 -7.60 -7.89 18.89
CA ALA A 600 -8.44 -7.60 17.74
C ALA A 600 -9.44 -6.48 18.12
N LYS A 601 -9.41 -5.40 17.35
CA LYS A 601 -10.31 -4.24 17.55
C LYS A 601 -11.68 -4.47 16.92
N PHE A 602 -11.73 -5.31 15.89
CA PHE A 602 -12.91 -5.64 15.11
C PHE A 602 -13.18 -7.14 15.15
N ASP A 603 -14.36 -7.56 14.73
CA ASP A 603 -14.65 -8.98 14.59
C ASP A 603 -13.74 -9.62 13.55
N LEU A 604 -13.59 -8.93 12.39
CA LEU A 604 -12.71 -9.30 11.28
C LEU A 604 -12.01 -8.06 10.73
N PHE A 605 -10.71 -8.13 10.55
CA PHE A 605 -9.95 -7.08 9.89
C PHE A 605 -9.07 -7.68 8.78
N PHE A 606 -9.41 -7.36 7.55
CA PHE A 606 -8.66 -7.76 6.36
C PHE A 606 -7.67 -6.68 5.97
N THR A 607 -6.41 -7.03 5.86
CA THR A 607 -5.35 -6.15 5.35
C THR A 607 -4.71 -6.80 4.14
N PHE A 608 -4.54 -6.08 3.04
CA PHE A 608 -3.87 -6.57 1.83
C PHE A 608 -2.70 -5.68 1.43
N LEU A 609 -1.64 -6.30 0.93
CA LEU A 609 -0.45 -5.67 0.35
C LEU A 609 -0.18 -6.26 -1.01
N GLU A 610 0.14 -5.40 -1.98
CA GLU A 610 0.66 -5.84 -3.28
C GLU A 610 2.12 -6.24 -3.14
N ARG A 611 2.46 -7.35 -3.78
CA ARG A 611 3.85 -7.76 -3.97
C ARG A 611 4.19 -7.63 -5.44
N TYR A 612 5.30 -6.95 -5.71
CA TYR A 612 5.83 -6.75 -7.05
C TYR A 612 7.23 -7.36 -7.16
N GLY A 613 7.56 -7.88 -8.33
CA GLY A 613 8.91 -8.31 -8.66
C GLY A 613 9.80 -7.11 -8.97
N GLU A 614 11.09 -7.34 -9.14
CA GLU A 614 12.06 -6.31 -9.54
C GLU A 614 11.73 -5.68 -10.91
N ASP A 615 10.89 -6.33 -11.70
CA ASP A 615 10.39 -5.90 -13.00
C ASP A 615 9.02 -5.24 -12.96
N ASP A 616 8.57 -4.81 -11.78
CA ASP A 616 7.22 -4.29 -11.51
C ASP A 616 6.08 -5.25 -11.91
N SER A 617 6.38 -6.55 -12.10
CA SER A 617 5.34 -7.54 -12.33
C SER A 617 4.59 -7.87 -11.05
N PRO A 618 3.25 -8.01 -11.08
CA PRO A 618 2.47 -8.46 -9.94
C PRO A 618 2.92 -9.85 -9.50
N GLN A 619 3.41 -9.97 -8.26
CA GLN A 619 3.86 -11.23 -7.67
C GLN A 619 2.83 -11.86 -6.73
N GLY A 620 1.69 -11.23 -6.55
CA GLY A 620 0.61 -11.67 -5.70
C GLY A 620 0.16 -10.62 -4.70
N LEU A 621 -0.89 -10.96 -3.92
CA LEU A 621 -1.32 -10.15 -2.78
C LEU A 621 -1.05 -10.92 -1.49
N GLU A 622 -0.30 -10.33 -0.60
CA GLU A 622 -0.19 -10.81 0.77
C GLU A 622 -1.33 -10.24 1.58
N GLY A 623 -2.06 -11.10 2.28
CA GLY A 623 -3.18 -10.69 3.10
C GLY A 623 -3.01 -11.15 4.55
N PHE A 624 -3.56 -10.37 5.46
CA PHE A 624 -3.67 -10.72 6.87
C PHE A 624 -5.13 -10.58 7.31
N VAL A 625 -5.64 -11.58 7.99
CA VAL A 625 -6.96 -11.53 8.61
C VAL A 625 -6.78 -11.57 10.12
N GLU A 626 -6.89 -10.41 10.77
CA GLU A 626 -7.01 -10.33 12.24
C GLU A 626 -8.45 -10.62 12.62
N TYR A 627 -8.68 -11.41 13.64
CA TYR A 627 -10.01 -11.81 14.07
C TYR A 627 -10.16 -11.91 15.58
N ALA A 628 -11.37 -11.63 16.05
CA ALA A 628 -11.73 -11.75 17.46
C ALA A 628 -11.82 -13.23 17.86
N SER A 629 -10.90 -13.70 18.69
CA SER A 629 -10.87 -15.09 19.17
C SER A 629 -12.03 -15.46 20.11
N ASP A 630 -12.78 -14.46 20.57
CA ASP A 630 -14.05 -14.67 21.28
C ASP A 630 -15.16 -15.22 20.34
N LEU A 631 -15.05 -14.96 19.04
CA LEU A 631 -16.09 -15.27 18.06
C LEU A 631 -15.70 -16.40 17.11
N PHE A 632 -14.42 -16.47 16.71
CA PHE A 632 -13.96 -17.35 15.64
C PHE A 632 -12.87 -18.32 16.07
N ASP A 633 -12.93 -19.51 15.52
CA ASP A 633 -11.84 -20.49 15.53
C ASP A 633 -10.92 -20.26 14.31
N PRO A 634 -9.62 -20.62 14.42
CA PRO A 634 -8.68 -20.49 13.29
C PRO A 634 -9.18 -21.20 12.02
N THR A 635 -9.77 -22.37 12.14
CA THR A 635 -10.30 -23.17 11.00
C THR A 635 -11.45 -22.49 10.28
N THR A 636 -12.28 -21.72 10.98
CA THR A 636 -13.36 -20.93 10.37
C THR A 636 -12.79 -19.76 9.56
N ILE A 637 -11.73 -19.11 10.06
CA ILE A 637 -11.04 -18.05 9.34
C ILE A 637 -10.30 -18.60 8.11
N GLU A 638 -9.67 -19.77 8.23
CA GLU A 638 -9.04 -20.47 7.09
C GLU A 638 -10.08 -20.77 5.99
N ALA A 639 -11.24 -21.30 6.36
CA ALA A 639 -12.33 -21.57 5.42
C ALA A 639 -12.87 -20.27 4.79
N LEU A 640 -13.02 -19.21 5.57
CA LEU A 640 -13.50 -17.91 5.08
C LEU A 640 -12.50 -17.31 4.07
N ALA A 641 -11.20 -17.37 4.37
CA ALA A 641 -10.14 -16.92 3.48
C ALA A 641 -10.11 -17.72 2.16
N ALA A 642 -10.19 -19.04 2.25
CA ALA A 642 -10.23 -19.91 1.08
C ALA A 642 -11.47 -19.65 0.19
N ARG A 643 -12.63 -19.43 0.79
CA ARG A 643 -13.86 -19.07 0.07
C ARG A 643 -13.76 -17.69 -0.59
N LEU A 644 -13.07 -16.73 0.03
CA LEU A 644 -12.80 -15.42 -0.59
C LEU A 644 -11.95 -15.59 -1.86
N ILE A 645 -10.91 -16.42 -1.81
CA ILE A 645 -10.07 -16.73 -2.97
C ILE A 645 -10.90 -17.36 -4.08
N CYS A 646 -11.67 -18.43 -3.78
CA CYS A 646 -12.55 -19.09 -4.77
C CYS A 646 -13.54 -18.11 -5.42
N LEU A 647 -14.15 -17.22 -4.62
CA LEU A 647 -15.06 -16.19 -5.13
C LEU A 647 -14.33 -15.23 -6.09
N LEU A 648 -13.16 -14.74 -5.70
CA LEU A 648 -12.39 -13.79 -6.51
C LEU A 648 -11.86 -14.42 -7.80
N GLU A 649 -11.45 -15.68 -7.80
CA GLU A 649 -11.08 -16.44 -9.01
C GLU A 649 -12.27 -16.58 -9.97
N ALA A 650 -13.44 -16.90 -9.42
CA ALA A 650 -14.67 -17.03 -10.22
C ALA A 650 -15.06 -15.70 -10.87
N VAL A 651 -14.98 -14.57 -10.16
CA VAL A 651 -15.36 -13.26 -10.72
C VAL A 651 -14.33 -12.70 -11.70
N VAL A 652 -13.06 -13.08 -11.57
CA VAL A 652 -12.03 -12.76 -12.59
C VAL A 652 -12.36 -13.48 -13.90
N THR A 653 -12.83 -14.72 -13.80
CA THR A 653 -13.20 -15.56 -14.96
C THR A 653 -14.50 -15.08 -15.60
N ASP A 654 -15.56 -14.84 -14.81
CA ASP A 654 -16.87 -14.37 -15.27
C ASP A 654 -17.47 -13.32 -14.33
N PRO A 655 -17.17 -12.03 -14.53
CA PRO A 655 -17.70 -10.95 -13.69
C PRO A 655 -19.17 -10.63 -13.92
N ASP A 656 -19.78 -11.15 -14.97
CA ASP A 656 -21.18 -10.92 -15.32
C ASP A 656 -22.13 -11.96 -14.71
N GLN A 657 -21.59 -12.92 -13.96
CA GLN A 657 -22.36 -13.87 -13.18
C GLN A 657 -22.99 -13.18 -11.95
N PRO A 658 -24.30 -13.45 -11.66
CA PRO A 658 -24.94 -12.98 -10.43
C PRO A 658 -24.23 -13.50 -9.18
N ILE A 659 -24.05 -12.63 -8.15
CA ILE A 659 -23.31 -12.98 -6.95
C ILE A 659 -23.85 -14.22 -6.21
N SER A 660 -25.17 -14.50 -6.30
CA SER A 660 -25.76 -15.69 -5.70
C SER A 660 -25.34 -17.01 -6.38
N ARG A 661 -24.87 -16.95 -7.63
CA ARG A 661 -24.45 -18.13 -8.41
C ARG A 661 -22.96 -18.38 -8.36
N ILE A 662 -22.18 -17.44 -7.84
CA ILE A 662 -20.74 -17.62 -7.70
C ILE A 662 -20.48 -18.77 -6.75
N ASP A 663 -19.72 -19.74 -7.19
CA ASP A 663 -19.32 -20.85 -6.36
C ASP A 663 -18.21 -20.43 -5.40
N ILE A 664 -18.47 -20.56 -4.11
CA ILE A 664 -17.56 -20.19 -3.03
C ILE A 664 -16.95 -21.41 -2.31
N LEU A 665 -17.39 -22.64 -2.67
CA LEU A 665 -16.93 -23.85 -2.00
C LEU A 665 -15.55 -24.25 -2.54
N THR A 666 -14.66 -24.58 -1.63
CA THR A 666 -13.39 -25.20 -1.98
C THR A 666 -13.59 -26.60 -2.55
N PRO A 667 -12.65 -27.15 -3.33
CA PRO A 667 -12.72 -28.53 -3.80
C PRO A 667 -12.88 -29.55 -2.67
N THR A 668 -12.27 -29.30 -1.51
CA THR A 668 -12.39 -30.17 -0.33
C THR A 668 -13.79 -30.13 0.27
N GLU A 669 -14.37 -28.95 0.41
CA GLU A 669 -15.75 -28.79 0.91
C GLU A 669 -16.78 -29.45 -0.02
N ARG A 670 -16.58 -29.35 -1.35
CA ARG A 670 -17.45 -30.03 -2.32
C ARG A 670 -17.38 -31.55 -2.22
N TYR A 671 -16.20 -32.08 -1.94
CA TYR A 671 -16.04 -33.53 -1.75
C TYR A 671 -16.70 -34.02 -0.47
N GLN A 672 -16.85 -33.17 0.54
CA GLN A 672 -17.48 -33.48 1.82
C GLN A 672 -19.01 -33.39 1.78
N LEU A 673 -19.59 -32.60 0.86
CA LEU A 673 -21.03 -32.50 0.61
C LEU A 673 -21.51 -33.58 -0.35
#